data_b9991ee2ece3518ded07366c7a610256
#
_entry.id   b9991ee2ece3518ded07366c7a610256
#
_cell.length_a   1.000
_cell.length_b   1.000
_cell.length_c   1.000
_cell.angle_alpha   90.00
_cell.angle_beta   90.00
_cell.angle_gamma   90.00
#
_symmetry.space_group_name_H-M   'P 1'
#
loop_
_entity.id
_entity.type
_entity.pdbx_description
1 polymer ?
#
loop_
_entity_poly.entity_id
_entity_poly.type
_entity_poly.pdbx_seq_one_letter_code
_entity_poly.pdbx_strand_id
1 'polypeptide(L)'
;MYLKEGCSLLLKVHKPLIPFVLNTNPILNPGNKPPEYQEIKTPIKESDVVMRLRTETDIVLASNYFRSIANSKAFQHTQLTYQIMIEKLGRECDVDGVQYLLQQMKLEGISCSEDLFINVINTYRRVGLAEQALKMFYRIREFGCQPTVKIYNHLLDAMLSENRFQMIEPIYSNMKRDGKEPNVYTYNILLKALCKNNRVDGACKLLVEMSNKGCEPDVVSYTTVISSMSKLGKVEEARELSIRFQPNVSVYNALINGFCREYKVKEVFLLLGQMVEKGIDPNVITYSTVISSLSGIGNVELALAVWAKMFVRGCSPNVYTFTSLMKGYFMRGRVLEALNIWNRMAEEGFEPNVVAYNTLIHGLCSHGKMGEAVSVSSKMERNGCSPNVSTYGALIDGFAKAGDLVGASEIWNKMMTNGCIPNVVVYTSMVNVLCRSSMFSQAWSLIEKMSTDNCPPNTVTFNTFIKGLCCSGRVECAINLFCQMEQYGCSPNIKTYNEVLDGLLKENRIKEALELVTEMEEKGMELNLVTYNTIFGGFCNVGKFEEALKLLGKMLVGGVKPDAITYNTLTYAYCMQGKVKTAIQLLDKLSAGGKWVPEVAAYTSLLWGICNQIGVEEAVLYLDKMLNEGICLNAATWNALVRGLFNSLGHLGPIHILDDILTSG
;
A
#
# COMPACT_ATOMS: atom_id res chain seq x y z
N MET A 1 21.73 -27.36 -22.76
CA MET A 1 20.62 -27.82 -23.60
C MET A 1 19.32 -27.50 -22.86
N TYR A 2 19.04 -26.20 -22.64
CA TYR A 2 17.78 -25.64 -22.09
C TYR A 2 17.83 -24.12 -22.33
N LEU A 3 17.66 -23.73 -23.59
CA LEU A 3 17.48 -22.33 -24.01
C LEU A 3 16.85 -22.33 -25.41
N LYS A 4 15.59 -22.74 -25.46
CA LYS A 4 14.73 -22.54 -26.65
C LYS A 4 13.29 -22.95 -26.28
N GLU A 5 12.63 -22.11 -25.47
CA GLU A 5 11.16 -22.04 -25.41
C GLU A 5 10.82 -20.98 -24.35
N GLY A 6 10.50 -19.79 -24.79
CA GLY A 6 10.16 -18.65 -23.90
C GLY A 6 10.04 -17.30 -24.63
N CYS A 7 9.94 -17.31 -25.95
CA CYS A 7 9.82 -16.07 -26.73
C CYS A 7 8.55 -16.07 -27.60
N SER A 8 7.35 -16.11 -26.97
CA SER A 8 6.13 -15.87 -27.76
C SER A 8 4.92 -15.36 -26.98
N LEU A 9 5.10 -14.59 -25.91
CA LEU A 9 3.94 -14.02 -25.19
C LEU A 9 4.27 -12.67 -24.51
N LEU A 10 4.76 -11.68 -25.29
CA LEU A 10 4.83 -10.26 -24.86
C LEU A 10 4.86 -9.34 -26.09
N LEU A 11 3.86 -9.48 -26.95
CA LEU A 11 3.57 -8.53 -28.01
C LEU A 11 2.07 -8.24 -28.01
N LYS A 12 1.66 -7.30 -27.16
CA LYS A 12 0.43 -6.49 -27.35
C LYS A 12 0.32 -5.55 -26.13
N VAL A 13 0.76 -4.34 -26.29
CA VAL A 13 0.18 -3.06 -25.92
C VAL A 13 1.26 -1.99 -26.13
N HIS A 14 1.46 -1.60 -27.38
CA HIS A 14 1.95 -0.27 -27.68
C HIS A 14 0.98 0.32 -28.72
N LYS A 15 0.35 1.45 -28.39
CA LYS A 15 -0.23 2.32 -29.42
C LYS A 15 0.87 2.60 -30.45
N PRO A 16 0.59 2.54 -31.75
CA PRO A 16 1.58 2.91 -32.74
C PRO A 16 1.89 4.39 -32.59
N LEU A 17 3.05 4.71 -32.02
CA LEU A 17 3.73 5.94 -32.31
C LEU A 17 3.97 5.93 -33.80
N ILE A 18 3.63 7.00 -34.46
CA ILE A 18 3.74 7.24 -35.93
C ILE A 18 5.03 6.60 -36.42
N PRO A 19 4.97 5.61 -37.33
CA PRO A 19 6.19 5.01 -37.84
C PRO A 19 6.96 6.11 -38.58
N PHE A 20 8.26 6.09 -38.41
CA PHE A 20 9.22 6.83 -39.25
C PHE A 20 9.09 6.31 -40.69
N VAL A 21 8.02 6.76 -41.36
CA VAL A 21 7.63 6.26 -42.67
C VAL A 21 8.70 6.69 -43.69
N LEU A 22 9.45 5.72 -44.14
CA LEU A 22 10.12 5.82 -45.44
C LEU A 22 9.05 5.93 -46.54
N ASN A 23 8.53 7.13 -46.75
CA ASN A 23 7.75 7.42 -47.97
C ASN A 23 8.67 7.55 -49.15
N THR A 24 8.92 6.45 -49.82
CA THR A 24 9.34 6.43 -51.21
C THR A 24 8.08 6.58 -52.06
N ASN A 25 7.94 7.77 -52.61
CA ASN A 25 7.02 8.31 -53.62
C ASN A 25 5.89 9.21 -53.09
N PRO A 26 5.97 10.50 -53.44
CA PRO A 26 4.84 11.40 -53.29
C PRO A 26 3.83 11.13 -54.42
N ILE A 27 2.58 10.82 -54.07
CA ILE A 27 1.45 10.96 -55.00
C ILE A 27 1.32 12.46 -55.23
N LEU A 28 1.68 12.88 -56.41
CA LEU A 28 1.55 14.25 -56.93
C LEU A 28 0.07 14.66 -56.97
N ASN A 29 -0.31 15.57 -56.09
CA ASN A 29 -1.49 16.37 -56.28
C ASN A 29 -1.10 17.54 -57.22
N PRO A 30 -1.73 17.73 -58.39
CA PRO A 30 -1.36 18.77 -59.32
C PRO A 30 -1.92 20.13 -58.91
N GLY A 31 -1.19 20.89 -58.10
CA GLY A 31 -1.68 22.21 -57.70
C GLY A 31 -0.77 23.08 -56.83
N ASN A 32 0.23 22.55 -56.16
CA ASN A 32 1.18 23.36 -55.40
C ASN A 32 2.61 23.11 -55.89
N LYS A 33 3.22 24.10 -56.52
CA LYS A 33 4.67 24.10 -56.79
C LYS A 33 5.40 23.97 -55.43
N PRO A 34 6.40 23.06 -55.32
CA PRO A 34 7.26 23.03 -54.15
C PRO A 34 8.05 24.33 -54.08
N PRO A 35 8.37 24.87 -52.90
CA PRO A 35 9.27 26.03 -52.83
C PRO A 35 10.61 25.63 -53.46
N GLU A 36 11.05 26.42 -54.41
CA GLU A 36 12.37 26.32 -55.06
C GLU A 36 13.43 26.38 -53.93
N TYR A 37 14.05 25.27 -53.66
CA TYR A 37 15.27 25.24 -52.85
C TYR A 37 16.38 25.85 -53.75
N GLN A 38 16.74 27.10 -53.47
CA GLN A 38 17.92 27.72 -54.05
C GLN A 38 19.13 26.82 -53.79
N GLU A 39 19.84 26.41 -54.81
CA GLU A 39 21.14 25.76 -54.69
C GLU A 39 22.08 26.68 -53.90
N ILE A 40 22.34 26.28 -52.63
CA ILE A 40 23.27 27.00 -51.77
C ILE A 40 24.68 26.71 -52.29
N LYS A 41 25.23 27.61 -53.04
CA LYS A 41 26.62 27.56 -53.65
C LYS A 41 27.73 27.95 -52.67
N THR A 42 27.42 28.22 -51.38
CA THR A 42 28.45 28.56 -50.39
C THR A 42 28.62 27.35 -49.41
N PRO A 43 29.87 27.00 -49.07
CA PRO A 43 30.10 25.92 -48.09
C PRO A 43 29.45 26.29 -46.76
N ILE A 44 28.53 25.43 -46.32
CA ILE A 44 27.79 25.60 -45.03
C ILE A 44 28.81 25.39 -43.92
N LYS A 45 28.92 26.34 -42.99
CA LYS A 45 29.78 26.19 -41.80
C LYS A 45 29.11 25.33 -40.77
N GLU A 46 29.89 24.47 -40.12
CA GLU A 46 29.40 23.63 -39.02
C GLU A 46 28.71 24.44 -37.93
N SER A 47 29.24 25.63 -37.58
CA SER A 47 28.64 26.53 -36.58
C SER A 47 27.19 26.89 -36.88
N ASP A 48 26.86 27.10 -38.15
CA ASP A 48 25.51 27.52 -38.56
C ASP A 48 24.52 26.36 -38.50
N VAL A 49 24.99 25.17 -38.90
CA VAL A 49 24.19 23.93 -38.77
C VAL A 49 23.91 23.60 -37.28
N VAL A 50 24.93 23.67 -36.43
CA VAL A 50 24.84 23.44 -35.00
C VAL A 50 23.90 24.44 -34.32
N MET A 51 24.06 25.75 -34.70
CA MET A 51 23.20 26.80 -34.15
C MET A 51 21.73 26.56 -34.52
N ARG A 52 21.46 26.26 -35.80
CA ARG A 52 20.10 25.99 -36.27
C ARG A 52 19.51 24.73 -35.65
N LEU A 53 20.27 23.63 -35.55
CA LEU A 53 19.82 22.42 -34.89
C LEU A 53 19.54 22.63 -33.38
N ARG A 54 20.27 23.53 -32.70
CA ARG A 54 20.00 23.85 -31.29
C ARG A 54 18.78 24.73 -31.08
N THR A 55 18.56 25.72 -31.94
CA THR A 55 17.46 26.70 -31.81
C THR A 55 16.12 26.15 -32.26
N GLU A 56 16.10 25.21 -33.21
CA GLU A 56 14.86 24.57 -33.65
C GLU A 56 14.22 23.76 -32.54
N THR A 57 12.98 24.09 -32.15
CA THR A 57 12.25 23.39 -31.09
C THR A 57 11.47 22.19 -31.61
N ASP A 58 11.01 22.23 -32.85
CA ASP A 58 10.27 21.13 -33.49
C ASP A 58 11.22 20.05 -34.00
N ILE A 59 11.06 18.83 -33.48
CA ILE A 59 11.91 17.69 -33.84
C ILE A 59 11.74 17.23 -35.28
N VAL A 60 10.51 17.38 -35.85
CA VAL A 60 10.25 17.02 -37.26
C VAL A 60 10.97 17.98 -38.18
N LEU A 61 10.91 19.27 -37.90
CA LEU A 61 11.62 20.29 -38.66
C LEU A 61 13.14 20.12 -38.54
N ALA A 62 13.65 19.86 -37.35
CA ALA A 62 15.06 19.58 -37.10
C ALA A 62 15.54 18.34 -37.89
N SER A 63 14.76 17.25 -37.88
CA SER A 63 15.07 16.02 -38.60
C SER A 63 15.05 16.21 -40.13
N ASN A 64 14.07 16.96 -40.63
CA ASN A 64 13.99 17.30 -42.08
C ASN A 64 15.16 18.18 -42.52
N TYR A 65 15.51 19.15 -41.69
CA TYR A 65 16.68 19.98 -41.93
C TYR A 65 17.99 19.17 -41.96
N PHE A 66 18.19 18.30 -40.95
CA PHE A 66 19.34 17.40 -40.86
C PHE A 66 19.49 16.54 -42.14
N ARG A 67 18.39 15.93 -42.59
CA ARG A 67 18.38 15.11 -43.83
C ARG A 67 18.61 15.94 -45.10
N SER A 68 18.02 17.13 -45.18
CA SER A 68 18.15 17.98 -46.39
C SER A 68 19.59 18.39 -46.62
N ILE A 69 20.36 18.67 -45.57
CA ILE A 69 21.77 19.02 -45.65
C ILE A 69 22.61 17.82 -46.07
N ALA A 70 22.35 16.62 -45.51
CA ALA A 70 23.03 15.40 -45.92
C ALA A 70 22.87 15.12 -47.45
N ASN A 71 21.64 15.30 -47.95
CA ASN A 71 21.30 15.06 -49.36
C ASN A 71 21.89 16.11 -50.29
N SER A 72 22.15 17.34 -49.85
CA SER A 72 22.65 18.43 -50.65
C SER A 72 24.14 18.31 -51.03
N LYS A 73 24.88 17.35 -50.47
CA LYS A 73 26.34 17.19 -50.57
C LYS A 73 27.15 18.45 -50.21
N ALA A 74 26.48 19.49 -49.67
CA ALA A 74 27.10 20.77 -49.32
C ALA A 74 27.79 20.75 -47.95
N PHE A 75 27.46 19.72 -47.13
CA PHE A 75 27.98 19.55 -45.79
C PHE A 75 28.00 18.07 -45.39
N GLN A 76 29.11 17.61 -44.85
CA GLN A 76 29.19 16.29 -44.20
C GLN A 76 28.91 16.45 -42.70
N HIS A 77 27.99 15.65 -42.20
CA HIS A 77 27.68 15.66 -40.79
C HIS A 77 28.91 15.28 -39.97
N THR A 78 29.08 15.97 -38.85
CA THR A 78 30.15 15.74 -37.88
C THR A 78 29.61 15.02 -36.65
N GLN A 79 30.49 14.52 -35.81
CA GLN A 79 30.13 13.95 -34.53
C GLN A 79 29.23 14.88 -33.71
N LEU A 80 29.48 16.19 -33.74
CA LEU A 80 28.71 17.18 -32.98
C LEU A 80 27.27 17.34 -33.51
N THR A 81 27.07 17.34 -34.82
CA THR A 81 25.72 17.44 -35.40
C THR A 81 24.89 16.20 -35.14
N TYR A 82 25.48 15.00 -35.16
CA TYR A 82 24.84 13.76 -34.76
C TYR A 82 24.51 13.77 -33.25
N GLN A 83 25.44 14.24 -32.41
CA GLN A 83 25.20 14.33 -30.96
C GLN A 83 23.97 15.18 -30.62
N ILE A 84 23.83 16.35 -31.25
CA ILE A 84 22.70 17.25 -31.03
C ILE A 84 21.36 16.59 -31.44
N MET A 85 21.36 15.93 -32.61
CA MET A 85 20.16 15.26 -33.10
C MET A 85 19.77 14.06 -32.21
N ILE A 86 20.73 13.23 -31.82
CA ILE A 86 20.49 12.08 -30.89
C ILE A 86 20.02 12.57 -29.54
N GLU A 87 20.55 13.69 -29.03
CA GLU A 87 20.09 14.29 -27.77
C GLU A 87 18.63 14.78 -27.87
N LYS A 88 18.26 15.41 -28.99
CA LYS A 88 16.88 15.86 -29.23
C LYS A 88 15.89 14.67 -29.33
N LEU A 89 16.22 13.71 -30.20
CA LEU A 89 15.42 12.49 -30.33
C LEU A 89 15.29 11.73 -28.96
N GLY A 90 16.40 11.73 -28.22
CA GLY A 90 16.40 11.10 -26.88
C GLY A 90 15.55 11.83 -25.85
N ARG A 91 15.37 13.15 -25.96
CA ARG A 91 14.44 13.90 -25.08
C ARG A 91 12.98 13.54 -25.36
N GLU A 92 12.65 13.34 -26.65
CA GLU A 92 11.29 12.90 -27.07
C GLU A 92 11.08 11.38 -26.99
N CYS A 93 12.07 10.65 -26.45
CA CYS A 93 12.01 9.19 -26.31
C CYS A 93 11.87 8.42 -27.64
N ASP A 94 12.31 8.98 -28.76
CA ASP A 94 12.32 8.33 -30.07
C ASP A 94 13.54 7.41 -30.22
N VAL A 95 13.34 6.16 -29.80
CA VAL A 95 14.36 5.10 -29.81
C VAL A 95 14.74 4.70 -31.23
N ASP A 96 13.76 4.61 -32.13
CA ASP A 96 13.98 4.17 -33.50
C ASP A 96 14.79 5.20 -34.27
N GLY A 97 14.50 6.49 -34.08
CA GLY A 97 15.27 7.60 -34.62
C GLY A 97 16.71 7.60 -34.13
N VAL A 98 16.93 7.36 -32.83
CA VAL A 98 18.29 7.25 -32.26
C VAL A 98 19.06 6.07 -32.86
N GLN A 99 18.45 4.90 -33.01
CA GLN A 99 19.09 3.73 -33.61
C GLN A 99 19.44 3.96 -35.06
N TYR A 100 18.56 4.60 -35.82
CA TYR A 100 18.79 4.95 -37.21
C TYR A 100 20.01 5.88 -37.35
N LEU A 101 20.09 6.94 -36.55
CA LEU A 101 21.22 7.88 -36.62
C LEU A 101 22.54 7.22 -36.20
N LEU A 102 22.54 6.35 -35.19
CA LEU A 102 23.73 5.58 -34.81
C LEU A 102 24.21 4.68 -35.95
N GLN A 103 23.27 4.07 -36.70
CA GLN A 103 23.62 3.23 -37.83
C GLN A 103 24.19 4.04 -39.00
N GLN A 104 23.67 5.24 -39.26
CA GLN A 104 24.22 6.17 -40.24
C GLN A 104 25.62 6.62 -39.84
N MET A 105 25.87 7.03 -38.61
CA MET A 105 27.20 7.36 -38.10
C MET A 105 28.22 6.24 -38.37
N LYS A 106 27.79 4.97 -38.10
CA LYS A 106 28.66 3.80 -38.35
C LYS A 106 28.99 3.65 -39.85
N LEU A 107 28.00 3.84 -40.73
CA LEU A 107 28.17 3.76 -42.17
C LEU A 107 29.08 4.88 -42.71
N GLU A 108 29.00 6.07 -42.14
CA GLU A 108 29.83 7.22 -42.47
C GLU A 108 31.22 7.19 -41.82
N GLY A 109 31.52 6.18 -40.99
CA GLY A 109 32.79 6.02 -40.29
C GLY A 109 33.05 7.05 -39.18
N ILE A 110 31.99 7.71 -38.67
CA ILE A 110 32.07 8.70 -37.60
C ILE A 110 32.05 7.98 -36.25
N SER A 111 33.06 8.23 -35.41
CA SER A 111 33.13 7.63 -34.06
C SER A 111 32.18 8.29 -33.08
N CYS A 112 31.61 7.51 -32.16
CA CYS A 112 30.80 8.03 -31.07
C CYS A 112 31.68 8.57 -29.94
N SER A 113 31.34 9.76 -29.42
CA SER A 113 31.94 10.28 -28.19
C SER A 113 31.34 9.58 -26.94
N GLU A 114 32.03 9.70 -25.80
CA GLU A 114 31.54 9.25 -24.51
C GLU A 114 30.17 9.84 -24.20
N ASP A 115 30.01 11.16 -24.33
CA ASP A 115 28.78 11.87 -24.00
C ASP A 115 27.61 11.47 -24.91
N LEU A 116 27.89 11.24 -26.20
CA LEU A 116 26.88 10.75 -27.13
C LEU A 116 26.38 9.37 -26.71
N PHE A 117 27.30 8.47 -26.33
CA PHE A 117 26.94 7.13 -25.92
C PHE A 117 26.18 7.12 -24.61
N ILE A 118 26.53 8.00 -23.66
CA ILE A 118 25.78 8.23 -22.40
C ILE A 118 24.36 8.71 -22.72
N ASN A 119 24.17 9.63 -23.66
CA ASN A 119 22.86 10.11 -24.12
C ASN A 119 22.00 8.96 -24.68
N VAL A 120 22.60 8.06 -25.43
CA VAL A 120 21.93 6.86 -25.96
C VAL A 120 21.46 5.95 -24.81
N ILE A 121 22.34 5.62 -23.86
CA ILE A 121 21.97 4.82 -22.67
C ILE A 121 20.85 5.49 -21.88
N ASN A 122 20.94 6.80 -21.67
CA ASN A 122 19.92 7.55 -20.95
C ASN A 122 18.56 7.58 -21.67
N THR A 123 18.56 7.58 -23.01
CA THR A 123 17.33 7.46 -23.82
C THR A 123 16.67 6.12 -23.57
N TYR A 124 17.42 5.02 -23.68
CA TYR A 124 16.88 3.70 -23.36
C TYR A 124 16.37 3.60 -21.93
N ARG A 125 17.08 4.20 -20.96
CA ARG A 125 16.65 4.23 -19.56
C ARG A 125 15.32 4.97 -19.37
N ARG A 126 15.10 6.11 -20.04
CA ARG A 126 13.85 6.88 -19.96
C ARG A 126 12.65 6.12 -20.51
N VAL A 127 12.87 5.34 -21.56
CA VAL A 127 11.83 4.53 -22.20
C VAL A 127 11.56 3.21 -21.45
N GLY A 128 12.43 2.82 -20.51
CA GLY A 128 12.31 1.55 -19.80
C GLY A 128 12.80 0.35 -20.64
N LEU A 129 13.86 0.53 -21.40
CA LEU A 129 14.47 -0.48 -22.29
C LEU A 129 15.91 -0.79 -21.90
N ALA A 130 16.17 -1.08 -20.61
CA ALA A 130 17.52 -1.32 -20.09
C ALA A 130 18.24 -2.49 -20.80
N GLU A 131 17.52 -3.53 -21.23
CA GLU A 131 18.12 -4.63 -22.01
C GLU A 131 18.68 -4.15 -23.35
N GLN A 132 18.05 -3.18 -24.01
CA GLN A 132 18.57 -2.59 -25.24
C GLN A 132 19.83 -1.75 -24.97
N ALA A 133 19.83 -1.00 -23.84
CA ALA A 133 21.01 -0.28 -23.39
C ALA A 133 22.20 -1.25 -23.18
N LEU A 134 21.95 -2.42 -22.58
CA LEU A 134 22.97 -3.45 -22.40
C LEU A 134 23.48 -4.02 -23.75
N LYS A 135 22.57 -4.32 -24.68
CA LYS A 135 22.96 -4.79 -26.03
C LYS A 135 23.80 -3.76 -26.75
N MET A 136 23.44 -2.49 -26.67
CA MET A 136 24.21 -1.40 -27.24
C MET A 136 25.57 -1.24 -26.56
N PHE A 137 25.65 -1.40 -25.26
CA PHE A 137 26.90 -1.35 -24.52
C PHE A 137 27.91 -2.40 -25.03
N TYR A 138 27.49 -3.64 -25.26
CA TYR A 138 28.38 -4.68 -25.79
C TYR A 138 28.89 -4.39 -27.20
N ARG A 139 28.20 -3.53 -27.95
CA ARG A 139 28.58 -3.09 -29.30
C ARG A 139 29.34 -1.77 -29.31
N ILE A 140 29.65 -1.20 -28.13
CA ILE A 140 30.27 0.15 -28.02
C ILE A 140 31.54 0.28 -28.85
N ARG A 141 32.34 -0.78 -28.91
CA ARG A 141 33.62 -0.79 -29.69
C ARG A 141 33.37 -0.73 -31.19
N GLU A 142 32.23 -1.18 -31.69
CA GLU A 142 31.87 -1.09 -33.12
C GLU A 142 31.63 0.37 -33.55
N PHE A 143 31.36 1.25 -32.60
CA PHE A 143 31.13 2.69 -32.80
C PHE A 143 32.37 3.53 -32.44
N GLY A 144 33.55 2.90 -32.31
CA GLY A 144 34.79 3.59 -32.01
C GLY A 144 34.92 4.15 -30.59
N CYS A 145 33.99 3.84 -29.70
CA CYS A 145 34.02 4.30 -28.31
C CYS A 145 34.56 3.21 -27.38
N GLN A 146 35.31 3.61 -26.34
CA GLN A 146 35.82 2.70 -25.32
C GLN A 146 34.98 2.79 -24.06
N PRO A 147 34.71 1.65 -23.37
CA PRO A 147 34.01 1.66 -22.09
C PRO A 147 34.77 2.48 -21.06
N THR A 148 34.12 3.50 -20.48
CA THR A 148 34.64 4.32 -19.40
C THR A 148 33.84 4.07 -18.10
N VAL A 149 34.37 4.52 -16.96
CA VAL A 149 33.68 4.45 -15.67
C VAL A 149 32.31 5.12 -15.71
N LYS A 150 32.21 6.27 -16.43
CA LYS A 150 30.93 6.98 -16.58
C LYS A 150 29.91 6.17 -17.37
N ILE A 151 30.30 5.54 -18.48
CA ILE A 151 29.41 4.69 -19.30
C ILE A 151 28.91 3.51 -18.49
N TYR A 152 29.81 2.83 -17.73
CA TYR A 152 29.44 1.74 -16.83
C TYR A 152 28.42 2.20 -15.78
N ASN A 153 28.64 3.37 -15.17
CA ASN A 153 27.72 3.92 -14.16
C ASN A 153 26.32 4.22 -14.73
N HIS A 154 26.24 4.81 -15.94
CA HIS A 154 24.94 5.05 -16.59
C HIS A 154 24.23 3.74 -16.96
N LEU A 155 24.98 2.71 -17.36
CA LEU A 155 24.42 1.39 -17.64
C LEU A 155 23.90 0.72 -16.35
N LEU A 156 24.69 0.75 -15.27
CA LEU A 156 24.26 0.24 -13.94
C LEU A 156 23.01 0.97 -13.43
N ASP A 157 22.95 2.30 -13.61
CA ASP A 157 21.78 3.09 -13.22
C ASP A 157 20.54 2.76 -14.07
N ALA A 158 20.74 2.44 -15.37
CA ALA A 158 19.66 1.96 -16.23
C ALA A 158 19.10 0.60 -15.75
N MET A 159 19.97 -0.35 -15.38
CA MET A 159 19.55 -1.64 -14.81
C MET A 159 18.83 -1.45 -13.47
N LEU A 160 19.32 -0.54 -12.63
CA LEU A 160 18.73 -0.23 -11.32
C LEU A 160 17.33 0.41 -11.47
N SER A 161 17.11 1.24 -12.48
CA SER A 161 15.81 1.90 -12.72
C SER A 161 14.70 0.90 -13.07
N GLU A 162 15.03 -0.19 -13.76
CA GLU A 162 14.10 -1.27 -14.11
C GLU A 162 14.11 -2.45 -13.11
N ASN A 163 14.80 -2.30 -11.97
CA ASN A 163 14.93 -3.35 -10.95
C ASN A 163 15.56 -4.67 -11.49
N ARG A 164 16.41 -4.59 -12.52
CA ARG A 164 17.14 -5.73 -13.11
C ARG A 164 18.38 -6.09 -12.28
N PHE A 165 18.17 -6.41 -11.00
CA PHE A 165 19.26 -6.63 -10.02
C PHE A 165 20.22 -7.74 -10.42
N GLN A 166 19.74 -8.77 -11.12
CA GLN A 166 20.57 -9.90 -11.56
C GLN A 166 21.67 -9.52 -12.55
N MET A 167 21.48 -8.41 -13.29
CA MET A 167 22.43 -7.94 -14.31
C MET A 167 23.50 -7.02 -13.72
N ILE A 168 23.32 -6.49 -12.53
CA ILE A 168 24.21 -5.49 -11.92
C ILE A 168 25.57 -6.09 -11.59
N GLU A 169 25.60 -7.26 -10.94
CA GLU A 169 26.86 -7.93 -10.58
C GLU A 169 27.69 -8.34 -11.79
N PRO A 170 27.14 -8.95 -12.87
CA PRO A 170 27.90 -9.22 -14.09
C PRO A 170 28.50 -7.96 -14.72
N ILE A 171 27.78 -6.83 -14.76
CA ILE A 171 28.26 -5.57 -15.33
C ILE A 171 29.40 -5.00 -14.47
N TYR A 172 29.25 -5.05 -13.14
CA TYR A 172 30.28 -4.62 -12.21
C TYR A 172 31.56 -5.48 -12.32
N SER A 173 31.41 -6.80 -12.45
CA SER A 173 32.51 -7.72 -12.69
C SER A 173 33.21 -7.47 -14.03
N ASN A 174 32.47 -7.10 -15.10
CA ASN A 174 33.02 -6.69 -16.39
C ASN A 174 33.83 -5.40 -16.27
N MET A 175 33.31 -4.42 -15.50
CA MET A 175 34.01 -3.15 -15.26
C MET A 175 35.40 -3.39 -14.63
N LYS A 176 35.49 -4.29 -13.64
CA LYS A 176 36.78 -4.66 -13.01
C LYS A 176 37.72 -5.38 -13.99
N ARG A 177 37.18 -6.30 -14.83
CA ARG A 177 37.97 -6.99 -15.86
C ARG A 177 38.53 -6.06 -16.93
N ASP A 178 37.78 -5.00 -17.28
CA ASP A 178 38.23 -3.96 -18.20
C ASP A 178 39.24 -2.98 -17.54
N GLY A 179 39.69 -3.25 -16.31
CA GLY A 179 40.66 -2.42 -15.58
C GLY A 179 40.10 -1.04 -15.18
N LYS A 180 38.76 -0.90 -15.07
CA LYS A 180 38.12 0.34 -14.67
C LYS A 180 37.82 0.30 -13.18
N GLU A 181 38.47 1.17 -12.42
CA GLU A 181 38.26 1.25 -10.97
C GLU A 181 36.92 1.91 -10.63
N PRO A 182 36.10 1.27 -9.75
CA PRO A 182 34.85 1.85 -9.27
C PRO A 182 35.11 3.13 -8.47
N ASN A 183 34.27 4.13 -8.67
CA ASN A 183 34.28 5.36 -7.87
C ASN A 183 33.09 5.40 -6.87
N VAL A 184 33.03 6.44 -6.03
CA VAL A 184 31.96 6.62 -5.04
C VAL A 184 30.57 6.52 -5.68
N TYR A 185 30.38 7.08 -6.90
CA TYR A 185 29.12 7.00 -7.62
C TYR A 185 28.74 5.57 -8.02
N THR A 186 29.72 4.77 -8.46
CA THR A 186 29.56 3.34 -8.77
C THR A 186 29.07 2.59 -7.53
N TYR A 187 29.76 2.77 -6.38
CA TYR A 187 29.38 2.15 -5.13
C TYR A 187 27.99 2.56 -4.66
N ASN A 188 27.62 3.83 -4.82
CA ASN A 188 26.28 4.31 -4.47
C ASN A 188 25.17 3.64 -5.30
N ILE A 189 25.41 3.34 -6.56
CA ILE A 189 24.46 2.57 -7.40
C ILE A 189 24.35 1.13 -6.88
N LEU A 190 25.48 0.49 -6.57
CA LEU A 190 25.51 -0.88 -6.04
C LEU A 190 24.82 -0.98 -4.66
N LEU A 191 25.07 -0.01 -3.77
CA LEU A 191 24.37 0.10 -2.48
C LEU A 191 22.85 0.25 -2.67
N LYS A 192 22.43 1.14 -3.58
CA LYS A 192 21.00 1.31 -3.92
C LYS A 192 20.39 0.02 -4.45
N ALA A 193 21.13 -0.73 -5.28
CA ALA A 193 20.66 -2.00 -5.84
C ALA A 193 20.48 -3.07 -4.74
N LEU A 194 21.46 -3.23 -3.86
CA LEU A 194 21.39 -4.16 -2.74
C LEU A 194 20.24 -3.79 -1.78
N CYS A 195 20.10 -2.50 -1.46
CA CYS A 195 19.04 -1.98 -0.61
C CYS A 195 17.64 -2.19 -1.21
N LYS A 196 17.44 -1.94 -2.50
CA LYS A 196 16.17 -2.19 -3.20
C LYS A 196 15.83 -3.67 -3.28
N ASN A 197 16.84 -4.54 -3.33
CA ASN A 197 16.67 -5.99 -3.34
C ASN A 197 16.61 -6.60 -1.93
N ASN A 198 16.41 -5.79 -0.89
CA ASN A 198 16.33 -6.19 0.52
C ASN A 198 17.57 -6.94 1.05
N ARG A 199 18.75 -6.82 0.38
CA ARG A 199 20.02 -7.44 0.79
C ARG A 199 20.87 -6.45 1.59
N VAL A 200 20.35 -5.98 2.72
CA VAL A 200 20.99 -4.92 3.53
C VAL A 200 22.32 -5.38 4.14
N ASP A 201 22.44 -6.64 4.56
CA ASP A 201 23.71 -7.17 5.10
C ASP A 201 24.83 -7.14 4.03
N GLY A 202 24.45 -7.38 2.77
CA GLY A 202 25.35 -7.19 1.63
C GLY A 202 25.76 -5.73 1.42
N ALA A 203 24.83 -4.79 1.62
CA ALA A 203 25.12 -3.37 1.53
C ALA A 203 26.06 -2.90 2.64
N CYS A 204 25.91 -3.40 3.87
CA CYS A 204 26.84 -3.10 4.97
C CYS A 204 28.26 -3.63 4.68
N LYS A 205 28.38 -4.84 4.12
CA LYS A 205 29.69 -5.39 3.70
C LYS A 205 30.31 -4.55 2.58
N LEU A 206 29.50 -4.07 1.64
CA LEU A 206 29.97 -3.23 0.54
C LEU A 206 30.44 -1.85 1.01
N LEU A 207 29.83 -1.26 2.07
CA LEU A 207 30.34 -0.03 2.70
C LEU A 207 31.76 -0.22 3.25
N VAL A 208 32.01 -1.35 3.91
CA VAL A 208 33.34 -1.68 4.44
C VAL A 208 34.34 -1.93 3.30
N GLU A 209 33.92 -2.66 2.25
CA GLU A 209 34.77 -2.89 1.06
C GLU A 209 35.17 -1.58 0.39
N MET A 210 34.21 -0.63 0.27
CA MET A 210 34.41 0.69 -0.31
C MET A 210 35.52 1.46 0.43
N SER A 211 35.43 1.54 1.77
CA SER A 211 36.47 2.18 2.60
C SER A 211 37.83 1.50 2.45
N ASN A 212 37.88 0.15 2.48
CA ASN A 212 39.13 -0.63 2.36
C ASN A 212 39.82 -0.41 1.02
N LYS A 213 39.07 -0.03 -0.03
CA LYS A 213 39.62 0.27 -1.36
C LYS A 213 39.96 1.76 -1.57
N GLY A 214 39.96 2.55 -0.51
CA GLY A 214 40.29 3.98 -0.57
C GLY A 214 39.18 4.86 -1.14
N CYS A 215 37.96 4.32 -1.33
CA CYS A 215 36.78 5.08 -1.70
C CYS A 215 35.96 5.36 -0.44
N GLU A 216 36.18 6.49 0.24
CA GLU A 216 35.43 6.83 1.45
C GLU A 216 33.93 6.98 1.16
N PRO A 217 33.05 6.28 1.94
CA PRO A 217 31.60 6.42 1.81
C PRO A 217 31.15 7.85 2.08
N ASP A 218 30.30 8.38 1.23
CA ASP A 218 29.72 9.70 1.37
C ASP A 218 28.38 9.68 2.14
N VAL A 219 27.78 10.85 2.33
CA VAL A 219 26.47 11.02 2.99
C VAL A 219 25.37 10.21 2.26
N VAL A 220 25.46 10.10 0.93
CA VAL A 220 24.48 9.35 0.10
C VAL A 220 24.61 7.85 0.37
N SER A 221 25.86 7.34 0.49
CA SER A 221 26.14 5.95 0.83
C SER A 221 25.48 5.55 2.15
N TYR A 222 25.76 6.29 3.22
CA TYR A 222 25.21 6.02 4.56
C TYR A 222 23.70 6.19 4.61
N THR A 223 23.18 7.29 4.05
CA THR A 223 21.72 7.54 4.04
C THR A 223 20.95 6.44 3.33
N THR A 224 21.49 5.92 2.23
CA THR A 224 20.87 4.83 1.46
C THR A 224 20.76 3.55 2.31
N VAL A 225 21.85 3.16 2.99
CA VAL A 225 21.88 1.94 3.81
C VAL A 225 21.00 2.11 5.05
N ILE A 226 21.14 3.22 5.79
CA ILE A 226 20.35 3.52 6.99
C ILE A 226 18.85 3.56 6.67
N SER A 227 18.48 4.20 5.56
CA SER A 227 17.08 4.26 5.12
C SER A 227 16.50 2.88 4.80
N SER A 228 17.32 1.99 4.23
CA SER A 228 16.94 0.61 3.95
C SER A 228 16.84 -0.24 5.22
N MET A 229 17.81 -0.13 6.14
CA MET A 229 17.78 -0.80 7.45
C MET A 229 16.55 -0.41 8.24
N SER A 230 16.24 0.89 8.30
CA SER A 230 15.06 1.42 8.97
C SER A 230 13.74 0.89 8.36
N LYS A 231 13.69 0.70 7.03
CA LYS A 231 12.52 0.12 6.35
C LYS A 231 12.32 -1.35 6.68
N LEU A 232 13.39 -2.09 6.93
CA LEU A 232 13.37 -3.53 7.22
C LEU A 232 13.26 -3.86 8.72
N GLY A 233 13.07 -2.84 9.58
CA GLY A 233 12.94 -3.03 11.03
C GLY A 233 14.28 -3.17 11.78
N LYS A 234 15.44 -3.00 11.12
CA LYS A 234 16.76 -3.02 11.75
C LYS A 234 17.17 -1.61 12.21
N VAL A 235 16.30 -0.96 13.02
CA VAL A 235 16.46 0.48 13.31
C VAL A 235 17.58 0.75 14.31
N GLU A 236 17.81 -0.14 15.28
CA GLU A 236 18.90 0.02 16.26
C GLU A 236 20.27 -0.12 15.57
N GLU A 237 20.44 -1.11 14.69
CA GLU A 237 21.66 -1.26 13.88
C GLU A 237 21.89 -0.03 12.98
N ALA A 238 20.80 0.53 12.41
CA ALA A 238 20.84 1.75 11.62
C ALA A 238 21.29 2.96 12.46
N ARG A 239 20.85 3.04 13.72
CA ARG A 239 21.26 4.05 14.68
C ARG A 239 22.74 3.94 15.01
N GLU A 240 23.25 2.75 15.29
CA GLU A 240 24.67 2.48 15.52
C GLU A 240 25.53 2.89 14.32
N LEU A 241 25.06 2.57 13.10
CA LEU A 241 25.75 2.99 11.89
C LEU A 241 25.78 4.51 11.75
N SER A 242 24.73 5.21 12.17
CA SER A 242 24.64 6.68 12.09
C SER A 242 25.62 7.41 13.02
N ILE A 243 26.14 6.74 14.05
CA ILE A 243 27.13 7.33 14.98
C ILE A 243 28.52 7.46 14.32
N ARG A 244 28.79 6.64 13.29
CA ARG A 244 30.10 6.59 12.62
C ARG A 244 30.41 7.75 11.68
N PHE A 245 29.43 8.61 11.41
CA PHE A 245 29.62 9.80 10.58
C PHE A 245 28.73 10.94 11.08
N GLN A 246 28.90 12.16 10.55
CA GLN A 246 28.03 13.29 10.91
C GLN A 246 26.65 13.14 10.24
N PRO A 247 25.60 12.79 11.00
CA PRO A 247 24.26 12.61 10.43
C PRO A 247 23.68 13.95 10.00
N ASN A 248 23.00 13.93 8.85
CA ASN A 248 22.24 15.06 8.33
C ASN A 248 20.73 14.87 8.55
N VAL A 249 19.92 15.86 8.13
CA VAL A 249 18.45 15.82 8.21
C VAL A 249 17.87 14.53 7.61
N SER A 250 18.40 14.04 6.48
CA SER A 250 17.88 12.85 5.80
C SER A 250 18.09 11.58 6.61
N VAL A 251 19.21 11.46 7.31
CA VAL A 251 19.50 10.32 8.20
C VAL A 251 18.58 10.33 9.41
N TYR A 252 18.41 11.50 10.06
CA TYR A 252 17.46 11.62 11.17
C TYR A 252 16.05 11.29 10.73
N ASN A 253 15.60 11.77 9.55
CA ASN A 253 14.29 11.44 9.02
C ASN A 253 14.12 9.93 8.74
N ALA A 254 15.17 9.26 8.27
CA ALA A 254 15.15 7.81 8.05
C ALA A 254 15.03 7.03 9.37
N LEU A 255 15.79 7.41 10.40
CA LEU A 255 15.72 6.80 11.73
C LEU A 255 14.38 7.06 12.41
N ILE A 256 13.91 8.32 12.40
CA ILE A 256 12.60 8.71 12.94
C ILE A 256 11.49 7.88 12.25
N ASN A 257 11.52 7.76 10.92
CA ASN A 257 10.54 6.94 10.21
C ASN A 257 10.60 5.46 10.61
N GLY A 258 11.82 4.92 10.84
CA GLY A 258 12.02 3.56 11.32
C GLY A 258 11.40 3.34 12.70
N PHE A 259 11.75 4.17 13.68
CA PHE A 259 11.17 4.09 15.03
C PHE A 259 9.66 4.36 15.07
N CYS A 260 9.17 5.23 14.18
CA CYS A 260 7.75 5.45 13.97
C CYS A 260 7.02 4.16 13.56
N ARG A 261 7.61 3.36 12.66
CA ARG A 261 7.02 2.08 12.23
C ARG A 261 7.02 1.02 13.32
N GLU A 262 8.00 1.08 14.24
CA GLU A 262 8.07 0.20 15.41
C GLU A 262 7.24 0.70 16.59
N TYR A 263 6.51 1.79 16.43
CA TYR A 263 5.71 2.44 17.48
C TYR A 263 6.51 2.87 18.71
N LYS A 264 7.84 3.05 18.60
CA LYS A 264 8.75 3.49 19.66
C LYS A 264 8.73 5.01 19.81
N VAL A 265 7.61 5.56 20.28
CA VAL A 265 7.37 7.03 20.37
C VAL A 265 8.43 7.74 21.21
N LYS A 266 8.91 7.13 22.31
CA LYS A 266 9.95 7.71 23.17
C LYS A 266 11.25 7.97 22.41
N GLU A 267 11.70 7.01 21.60
CA GLU A 267 12.91 7.12 20.79
C GLU A 267 12.78 8.18 19.69
N VAL A 268 11.60 8.34 19.12
CA VAL A 268 11.30 9.40 18.14
C VAL A 268 11.53 10.79 18.75
N PHE A 269 11.01 11.05 19.96
CA PHE A 269 11.21 12.34 20.64
C PHE A 269 12.65 12.56 21.09
N LEU A 270 13.34 11.50 21.49
CA LEU A 270 14.77 11.55 21.83
C LEU A 270 15.61 11.96 20.60
N LEU A 271 15.34 11.36 19.44
CA LEU A 271 16.02 11.72 18.18
C LEU A 271 15.73 13.14 17.74
N LEU A 272 14.47 13.61 17.90
CA LEU A 272 14.12 15.01 17.64
C LEU A 272 14.89 15.98 18.57
N GLY A 273 15.08 15.62 19.84
CA GLY A 273 15.90 16.37 20.78
C GLY A 273 17.37 16.43 20.35
N GLN A 274 17.96 15.26 20.07
CA GLN A 274 19.35 15.14 19.59
C GLN A 274 19.62 15.91 18.30
N MET A 275 18.63 15.91 17.37
CA MET A 275 18.71 16.66 16.13
C MET A 275 18.86 18.16 16.38
N VAL A 276 18.04 18.71 17.29
CA VAL A 276 18.08 20.13 17.67
C VAL A 276 19.36 20.48 18.46
N GLU A 277 19.79 19.63 19.41
CA GLU A 277 21.01 19.79 20.18
C GLU A 277 22.27 19.85 19.31
N LYS A 278 22.29 19.10 18.19
CA LYS A 278 23.37 19.14 17.22
C LYS A 278 23.28 20.29 16.21
N GLY A 279 22.33 21.19 16.36
CA GLY A 279 22.14 22.33 15.46
C GLY A 279 21.56 21.95 14.10
N ILE A 280 20.93 20.78 14.01
CA ILE A 280 20.25 20.31 12.79
C ILE A 280 18.76 20.60 12.94
N ASP A 281 18.23 21.57 12.21
CA ASP A 281 16.82 21.93 12.33
C ASP A 281 15.90 20.89 11.69
N PRO A 282 14.88 20.39 12.45
CA PRO A 282 13.82 19.56 11.87
C PRO A 282 13.06 20.33 10.79
N ASN A 283 12.83 19.67 9.66
CA ASN A 283 12.10 20.26 8.53
C ASN A 283 10.65 19.75 8.46
N VAL A 284 9.90 20.22 7.45
CA VAL A 284 8.50 19.82 7.20
C VAL A 284 8.37 18.29 7.11
N ILE A 285 9.32 17.60 6.48
CA ILE A 285 9.32 16.13 6.35
C ILE A 285 9.46 15.47 7.71
N THR A 286 10.37 15.97 8.56
CA THR A 286 10.58 15.48 9.94
C THR A 286 9.28 15.53 10.73
N TYR A 287 8.68 16.72 10.82
CA TYR A 287 7.45 16.93 11.59
C TYR A 287 6.28 16.14 11.03
N SER A 288 6.08 16.15 9.70
CA SER A 288 4.99 15.43 9.04
C SER A 288 5.11 13.90 9.23
N THR A 289 6.33 13.36 9.26
CA THR A 289 6.56 11.91 9.53
C THR A 289 6.14 11.55 10.95
N VAL A 290 6.53 12.38 11.94
CA VAL A 290 6.15 12.16 13.34
C VAL A 290 4.64 12.29 13.54
N ILE A 291 4.03 13.33 12.96
CA ILE A 291 2.57 13.55 13.01
C ILE A 291 1.83 12.36 12.37
N SER A 292 2.28 11.88 11.21
CA SER A 292 1.69 10.74 10.52
C SER A 292 1.77 9.45 11.35
N SER A 293 2.89 9.23 12.03
CA SER A 293 3.06 8.07 12.91
C SER A 293 2.15 8.14 14.14
N LEU A 294 2.15 9.26 14.85
CA LEU A 294 1.30 9.48 16.03
C LEU A 294 -0.19 9.36 15.67
N SER A 295 -0.58 9.94 14.55
CA SER A 295 -1.94 9.81 14.00
C SER A 295 -2.28 8.36 13.65
N GLY A 296 -1.32 7.61 13.11
CA GLY A 296 -1.49 6.19 12.74
C GLY A 296 -1.72 5.27 13.93
N ILE A 297 -1.22 5.59 15.12
CA ILE A 297 -1.51 4.89 16.39
C ILE A 297 -2.70 5.49 17.15
N GLY A 298 -3.34 6.50 16.56
CA GLY A 298 -4.48 7.19 17.16
C GLY A 298 -4.11 8.17 18.29
N ASN A 299 -2.83 8.48 18.50
CA ASN A 299 -2.43 9.48 19.52
C ASN A 299 -2.48 10.90 18.93
N VAL A 300 -3.71 11.39 18.74
CA VAL A 300 -3.96 12.66 18.08
C VAL A 300 -3.52 13.85 18.92
N GLU A 301 -3.60 13.76 20.24
CA GLU A 301 -3.20 14.82 21.18
C GLU A 301 -1.69 15.13 21.05
N LEU A 302 -0.86 14.10 21.02
CA LEU A 302 0.58 14.28 20.78
C LEU A 302 0.87 14.74 19.35
N ALA A 303 0.10 14.26 18.37
CA ALA A 303 0.24 14.72 16.99
C ALA A 303 -0.04 16.22 16.86
N LEU A 304 -1.06 16.75 17.56
CA LEU A 304 -1.37 18.17 17.62
C LEU A 304 -0.28 18.99 18.35
N ALA A 305 0.29 18.45 19.43
CA ALA A 305 1.40 19.10 20.12
C ALA A 305 2.64 19.24 19.20
N VAL A 306 2.93 18.19 18.41
CA VAL A 306 4.01 18.22 17.41
C VAL A 306 3.67 19.19 16.27
N TRP A 307 2.41 19.28 15.86
CA TRP A 307 1.93 20.22 14.86
C TRP A 307 2.07 21.66 15.35
N ALA A 308 1.69 21.97 16.60
CA ALA A 308 1.93 23.29 17.21
C ALA A 308 3.42 23.63 17.26
N LYS A 309 4.28 22.67 17.64
CA LYS A 309 5.74 22.86 17.64
C LYS A 309 6.30 23.15 16.25
N MET A 310 5.72 22.55 15.20
CA MET A 310 6.07 22.81 13.81
C MET A 310 5.87 24.29 13.44
N PHE A 311 4.73 24.91 13.84
CA PHE A 311 4.47 26.34 13.63
C PHE A 311 5.43 27.23 14.42
N VAL A 312 5.68 26.94 15.69
CA VAL A 312 6.62 27.70 16.55
C VAL A 312 8.02 27.72 15.93
N ARG A 313 8.41 26.69 15.21
CA ARG A 313 9.70 26.61 14.51
C ARG A 313 9.68 27.17 13.09
N GLY A 314 8.62 27.87 12.69
CA GLY A 314 8.49 28.45 11.36
C GLY A 314 8.33 27.47 10.20
N CYS A 315 8.01 26.20 10.48
CA CYS A 315 7.73 25.20 9.46
C CYS A 315 6.24 25.23 9.11
N SER A 316 5.89 25.60 7.87
CA SER A 316 4.50 25.55 7.40
C SER A 316 4.06 24.09 7.15
N PRO A 317 2.86 23.70 7.61
CA PRO A 317 2.31 22.38 7.28
C PRO A 317 2.09 22.23 5.77
N ASN A 318 1.89 21.01 5.32
CA ASN A 318 1.54 20.70 3.94
C ASN A 318 0.29 19.80 3.90
N VAL A 319 -0.24 19.53 2.70
CA VAL A 319 -1.41 18.65 2.50
C VAL A 319 -1.25 17.28 3.18
N TYR A 320 -0.02 16.74 3.21
CA TYR A 320 0.27 15.47 3.88
C TYR A 320 0.10 15.56 5.41
N THR A 321 0.48 16.66 6.02
CA THR A 321 0.30 16.90 7.47
C THR A 321 -1.18 16.93 7.84
N PHE A 322 -1.99 17.71 7.10
CA PHE A 322 -3.45 17.76 7.29
C PHE A 322 -4.12 16.39 7.09
N THR A 323 -3.74 15.70 6.02
CA THR A 323 -4.26 14.35 5.71
C THR A 323 -3.94 13.34 6.81
N SER A 324 -2.74 13.42 7.39
CA SER A 324 -2.32 12.56 8.49
C SER A 324 -3.12 12.81 9.77
N LEU A 325 -3.36 14.07 10.12
CA LEU A 325 -4.20 14.44 11.26
C LEU A 325 -5.65 14.00 11.07
N MET A 326 -6.25 14.21 9.89
CA MET A 326 -7.59 13.72 9.56
C MET A 326 -7.69 12.21 9.78
N LYS A 327 -6.71 11.45 9.26
CA LYS A 327 -6.66 10.01 9.45
C LYS A 327 -6.63 9.63 10.94
N GLY A 328 -5.85 10.32 11.74
CA GLY A 328 -5.79 10.10 13.19
C GLY A 328 -7.13 10.33 13.89
N TYR A 329 -7.83 11.40 13.54
CA TYR A 329 -9.16 11.69 14.08
C TYR A 329 -10.19 10.63 13.67
N PHE A 330 -10.19 10.20 12.41
CA PHE A 330 -11.06 9.10 11.95
C PHE A 330 -10.78 7.79 12.69
N MET A 331 -9.51 7.46 12.95
CA MET A 331 -9.17 6.25 13.74
C MET A 331 -9.71 6.29 15.18
N ARG A 332 -9.92 7.47 15.74
CA ARG A 332 -10.52 7.67 17.07
C ARG A 332 -12.05 7.86 17.03
N GLY A 333 -12.67 7.73 15.87
CA GLY A 333 -14.11 7.97 15.71
C GLY A 333 -14.55 9.43 15.82
N ARG A 334 -13.59 10.37 15.87
CA ARG A 334 -13.83 11.82 16.03
C ARG A 334 -14.04 12.47 14.65
N VAL A 335 -15.19 12.18 14.03
CA VAL A 335 -15.48 12.58 12.64
C VAL A 335 -15.57 14.10 12.47
N LEU A 336 -16.19 14.81 13.45
CA LEU A 336 -16.36 16.26 13.37
C LEU A 336 -15.03 16.99 13.35
N GLU A 337 -14.10 16.55 14.17
CA GLU A 337 -12.76 17.14 14.23
C GLU A 337 -11.96 16.84 12.96
N ALA A 338 -12.14 15.65 12.36
CA ALA A 338 -11.54 15.35 11.06
C ALA A 338 -12.06 16.30 9.96
N LEU A 339 -13.36 16.59 9.96
CA LEU A 339 -13.97 17.57 9.05
C LEU A 339 -13.48 19.00 9.31
N ASN A 340 -13.25 19.38 10.58
CA ASN A 340 -12.67 20.68 10.92
C ASN A 340 -11.24 20.82 10.38
N ILE A 341 -10.42 19.76 10.45
CA ILE A 341 -9.07 19.76 9.85
C ILE A 341 -9.15 19.88 8.32
N TRP A 342 -10.13 19.24 7.68
CA TRP A 342 -10.36 19.38 6.24
C TRP A 342 -10.73 20.82 5.85
N ASN A 343 -11.65 21.45 6.57
CA ASN A 343 -12.06 22.83 6.31
C ASN A 343 -10.90 23.79 6.52
N ARG A 344 -10.14 23.61 7.61
CA ARG A 344 -8.96 24.44 7.90
C ARG A 344 -7.90 24.33 6.80
N MET A 345 -7.68 23.14 6.22
CA MET A 345 -6.76 22.94 5.09
C MET A 345 -7.17 23.83 3.90
N ALA A 346 -8.48 23.91 3.61
CA ALA A 346 -9.01 24.73 2.54
C ALA A 346 -8.93 26.25 2.86
N GLU A 347 -9.21 26.64 4.11
CA GLU A 347 -9.11 28.04 4.60
C GLU A 347 -7.66 28.55 4.56
N GLU A 348 -6.67 27.71 4.85
CA GLU A 348 -5.25 28.04 4.74
C GLU A 348 -4.75 28.04 3.27
N GLY A 349 -5.64 27.83 2.28
CA GLY A 349 -5.33 27.90 0.85
C GLY A 349 -4.65 26.68 0.26
N PHE A 350 -4.65 25.53 0.97
CA PHE A 350 -4.10 24.30 0.43
C PHE A 350 -5.14 23.58 -0.46
N GLU A 351 -4.79 23.36 -1.71
CA GLU A 351 -5.63 22.57 -2.63
C GLU A 351 -5.54 21.08 -2.28
N PRO A 352 -6.69 20.42 -1.97
CA PRO A 352 -6.70 19.00 -1.70
C PRO A 352 -6.31 18.18 -2.93
N ASN A 353 -5.39 17.25 -2.74
CA ASN A 353 -5.03 16.28 -3.76
C ASN A 353 -5.86 14.99 -3.65
N VAL A 354 -5.69 14.07 -4.60
CA VAL A 354 -6.40 12.77 -4.64
C VAL A 354 -6.26 11.98 -3.32
N VAL A 355 -5.08 12.06 -2.66
CA VAL A 355 -4.84 11.34 -1.39
C VAL A 355 -5.68 11.93 -0.25
N ALA A 356 -5.77 13.27 -0.18
CA ALA A 356 -6.58 13.96 0.83
C ALA A 356 -8.07 13.64 0.66
N TYR A 357 -8.58 13.70 -0.58
CA TYR A 357 -9.95 13.29 -0.89
C TYR A 357 -10.22 11.83 -0.51
N ASN A 358 -9.33 10.91 -0.90
CA ASN A 358 -9.47 9.49 -0.57
C ASN A 358 -9.46 9.23 0.95
N THR A 359 -8.64 9.96 1.70
CA THR A 359 -8.62 9.83 3.17
C THR A 359 -9.93 10.29 3.79
N LEU A 360 -10.49 11.40 3.31
CA LEU A 360 -11.79 11.91 3.77
C LEU A 360 -12.93 10.94 3.41
N ILE A 361 -12.99 10.48 2.15
CA ILE A 361 -14.00 9.52 1.68
C ILE A 361 -13.93 8.23 2.48
N HIS A 362 -12.74 7.64 2.63
CA HIS A 362 -12.56 6.41 3.41
C HIS A 362 -12.96 6.60 4.88
N GLY A 363 -12.59 7.73 5.47
CA GLY A 363 -12.98 8.07 6.84
C GLY A 363 -14.49 8.16 7.02
N LEU A 364 -15.19 8.87 6.12
CA LEU A 364 -16.65 8.99 6.14
C LEU A 364 -17.36 7.63 5.93
N CYS A 365 -16.88 6.84 4.95
CA CYS A 365 -17.40 5.48 4.69
C CYS A 365 -17.25 4.57 5.91
N SER A 366 -16.10 4.63 6.59
CA SER A 366 -15.81 3.81 7.77
C SER A 366 -16.75 4.12 8.95
N HIS A 367 -17.32 5.33 8.99
CA HIS A 367 -18.25 5.79 10.04
C HIS A 367 -19.71 5.85 9.58
N GLY A 368 -20.03 5.18 8.47
CA GLY A 368 -21.43 5.07 7.97
C GLY A 368 -21.99 6.33 7.34
N LYS A 369 -21.19 7.38 7.10
CA LYS A 369 -21.61 8.64 6.50
C LYS A 369 -21.57 8.60 4.97
N MET A 370 -22.29 7.66 4.37
CA MET A 370 -22.23 7.38 2.93
C MET A 370 -22.67 8.56 2.06
N GLY A 371 -23.74 9.28 2.44
CA GLY A 371 -24.21 10.45 1.70
C GLY A 371 -23.17 11.56 1.60
N GLU A 372 -22.47 11.86 2.72
CA GLU A 372 -21.37 12.81 2.74
C GLU A 372 -20.20 12.34 1.87
N ALA A 373 -19.84 11.04 1.93
CA ALA A 373 -18.74 10.46 1.15
C ALA A 373 -18.99 10.58 -0.37
N VAL A 374 -20.21 10.30 -0.84
CA VAL A 374 -20.60 10.45 -2.24
C VAL A 374 -20.58 11.93 -2.67
N SER A 375 -21.05 12.84 -1.80
CA SER A 375 -20.98 14.29 -2.04
C SER A 375 -19.54 14.77 -2.20
N VAL A 376 -18.63 14.29 -1.34
CA VAL A 376 -17.19 14.60 -1.41
C VAL A 376 -16.58 14.08 -2.72
N SER A 377 -16.93 12.85 -3.16
CA SER A 377 -16.48 12.30 -4.44
C SER A 377 -16.92 13.16 -5.62
N SER A 378 -18.16 13.65 -5.61
CA SER A 378 -18.68 14.56 -6.64
C SER A 378 -18.01 15.94 -6.61
N LYS A 379 -17.62 16.43 -5.41
CA LYS A 379 -16.83 17.67 -5.26
C LYS A 379 -15.40 17.49 -5.78
N MET A 380 -14.79 16.31 -5.56
CA MET A 380 -13.49 15.96 -6.08
C MET A 380 -13.43 16.08 -7.61
N GLU A 381 -14.44 15.53 -8.31
CA GLU A 381 -14.56 15.62 -9.78
C GLU A 381 -14.71 17.07 -10.26
N ARG A 382 -15.58 17.85 -9.60
CA ARG A 382 -15.80 19.28 -9.94
C ARG A 382 -14.53 20.12 -9.77
N ASN A 383 -13.67 19.78 -8.82
CA ASN A 383 -12.41 20.45 -8.58
C ASN A 383 -11.26 19.94 -9.49
N GLY A 384 -11.55 19.17 -10.53
CA GLY A 384 -10.55 18.67 -11.49
C GLY A 384 -9.70 17.50 -10.98
N CYS A 385 -9.98 16.96 -9.78
CA CYS A 385 -9.35 15.76 -9.27
C CYS A 385 -10.16 14.53 -9.71
N SER A 386 -9.67 13.77 -10.68
CA SER A 386 -10.35 12.55 -11.14
C SER A 386 -10.31 11.45 -10.08
N PRO A 387 -11.46 10.86 -9.69
CA PRO A 387 -11.51 9.69 -8.84
C PRO A 387 -10.73 8.52 -9.46
N ASN A 388 -10.02 7.81 -8.63
CA ASN A 388 -9.24 6.65 -9.04
C ASN A 388 -9.81 5.35 -8.45
N VAL A 389 -9.18 4.22 -8.76
CA VAL A 389 -9.58 2.88 -8.25
C VAL A 389 -9.71 2.85 -6.72
N SER A 390 -8.83 3.60 -6.00
CA SER A 390 -8.88 3.68 -4.53
C SER A 390 -10.12 4.45 -4.05
N THR A 391 -10.52 5.52 -4.75
CA THR A 391 -11.73 6.30 -4.45
C THR A 391 -12.99 5.43 -4.58
N TYR A 392 -13.13 4.77 -5.73
CA TYR A 392 -14.27 3.88 -5.99
C TYR A 392 -14.28 2.68 -5.04
N GLY A 393 -13.11 2.09 -4.78
CA GLY A 393 -12.97 0.98 -3.83
C GLY A 393 -13.42 1.35 -2.42
N ALA A 394 -13.06 2.54 -1.93
CA ALA A 394 -13.49 3.02 -0.61
C ALA A 394 -15.03 3.21 -0.53
N LEU A 395 -15.65 3.76 -1.57
CA LEU A 395 -17.09 3.93 -1.64
C LEU A 395 -17.83 2.58 -1.70
N ILE A 396 -17.38 1.65 -2.56
CA ILE A 396 -17.99 0.32 -2.67
C ILE A 396 -17.84 -0.47 -1.36
N ASP A 397 -16.68 -0.40 -0.69
CA ASP A 397 -16.48 -1.02 0.63
C ASP A 397 -17.39 -0.40 1.70
N GLY A 398 -17.59 0.91 1.66
CA GLY A 398 -18.53 1.62 2.54
C GLY A 398 -19.97 1.15 2.34
N PHE A 399 -20.45 1.08 1.10
CA PHE A 399 -21.77 0.53 0.76
C PHE A 399 -21.89 -0.95 1.14
N ALA A 400 -20.79 -1.73 0.97
CA ALA A 400 -20.73 -3.12 1.42
C ALA A 400 -20.97 -3.25 2.94
N LYS A 401 -20.36 -2.39 3.73
CA LYS A 401 -20.55 -2.35 5.19
C LYS A 401 -21.95 -1.91 5.59
N ALA A 402 -22.52 -0.99 4.83
CA ALA A 402 -23.91 -0.54 5.03
C ALA A 402 -24.96 -1.56 4.55
N GLY A 403 -24.56 -2.56 3.75
CA GLY A 403 -25.49 -3.53 3.16
C GLY A 403 -26.31 -2.96 1.99
N ASP A 404 -25.90 -1.85 1.41
CA ASP A 404 -26.57 -1.17 0.30
C ASP A 404 -25.99 -1.64 -1.05
N LEU A 405 -26.71 -2.58 -1.68
CA LEU A 405 -26.35 -3.12 -2.98
C LEU A 405 -26.59 -2.09 -4.11
N VAL A 406 -27.64 -1.27 -3.99
CA VAL A 406 -28.00 -0.31 -5.05
C VAL A 406 -26.90 0.74 -5.16
N GLY A 407 -26.54 1.38 -4.05
CA GLY A 407 -25.46 2.34 -4.02
C GLY A 407 -24.12 1.78 -4.49
N ALA A 408 -23.77 0.54 -4.07
CA ALA A 408 -22.56 -0.12 -4.53
C ALA A 408 -22.57 -0.35 -6.05
N SER A 409 -23.72 -0.76 -6.64
CA SER A 409 -23.86 -1.01 -8.07
C SER A 409 -23.79 0.29 -8.90
N GLU A 410 -24.33 1.38 -8.39
CA GLU A 410 -24.25 2.70 -9.03
C GLU A 410 -22.78 3.18 -9.10
N ILE A 411 -22.06 3.06 -7.99
CA ILE A 411 -20.63 3.43 -7.95
C ILE A 411 -19.78 2.52 -8.84
N TRP A 412 -20.09 1.23 -8.89
CA TRP A 412 -19.42 0.28 -9.79
C TRP A 412 -19.64 0.69 -11.26
N ASN A 413 -20.88 0.96 -11.65
CA ASN A 413 -21.20 1.39 -13.01
C ASN A 413 -20.50 2.72 -13.35
N LYS A 414 -20.49 3.67 -12.43
CA LYS A 414 -19.77 4.96 -12.60
C LYS A 414 -18.26 4.73 -12.78
N MET A 415 -17.66 3.82 -12.04
CA MET A 415 -16.26 3.44 -12.19
C MET A 415 -15.97 2.90 -13.59
N MET A 416 -16.82 2.00 -14.08
CA MET A 416 -16.65 1.38 -15.40
C MET A 416 -16.86 2.40 -16.54
N THR A 417 -17.85 3.29 -16.44
CA THR A 417 -18.10 4.34 -17.44
C THR A 417 -16.97 5.36 -17.51
N ASN A 418 -16.28 5.62 -16.39
CA ASN A 418 -15.11 6.49 -16.33
C ASN A 418 -13.79 5.78 -16.78
N GLY A 419 -13.88 4.56 -17.30
CA GLY A 419 -12.72 3.80 -17.80
C GLY A 419 -11.76 3.35 -16.71
N CYS A 420 -12.15 3.37 -15.43
CA CYS A 420 -11.32 2.86 -14.34
C CYS A 420 -11.44 1.33 -14.26
N ILE A 421 -10.33 0.63 -14.49
CA ILE A 421 -10.29 -0.84 -14.41
C ILE A 421 -10.27 -1.26 -12.93
N PRO A 422 -11.25 -2.11 -12.48
CA PRO A 422 -11.27 -2.62 -11.12
C PRO A 422 -10.03 -3.46 -10.79
N ASN A 423 -9.54 -3.34 -9.58
CA ASN A 423 -8.51 -4.23 -9.04
C ASN A 423 -9.11 -5.31 -8.13
N VAL A 424 -8.28 -6.24 -7.65
CA VAL A 424 -8.72 -7.34 -6.76
C VAL A 424 -9.49 -6.85 -5.54
N VAL A 425 -9.10 -5.68 -4.97
CA VAL A 425 -9.77 -5.11 -3.79
C VAL A 425 -11.20 -4.69 -4.11
N VAL A 426 -11.40 -3.96 -5.21
CA VAL A 426 -12.73 -3.50 -5.65
C VAL A 426 -13.65 -4.67 -5.97
N TYR A 427 -13.14 -5.67 -6.70
CA TYR A 427 -13.88 -6.91 -6.97
C TYR A 427 -14.28 -7.61 -5.67
N THR A 428 -13.35 -7.77 -4.72
CA THR A 428 -13.61 -8.42 -3.44
C THR A 428 -14.66 -7.65 -2.62
N SER A 429 -14.62 -6.32 -2.63
CA SER A 429 -15.65 -5.49 -1.97
C SER A 429 -17.02 -5.71 -2.61
N MET A 430 -17.11 -5.80 -3.95
CA MET A 430 -18.38 -6.07 -4.63
C MET A 430 -18.89 -7.49 -4.37
N VAL A 431 -18.01 -8.50 -4.33
CA VAL A 431 -18.34 -9.87 -3.90
C VAL A 431 -18.94 -9.85 -2.49
N ASN A 432 -18.36 -9.07 -1.56
CA ASN A 432 -18.88 -8.92 -0.20
C ASN A 432 -20.30 -8.32 -0.18
N VAL A 433 -20.56 -7.28 -0.99
CA VAL A 433 -21.92 -6.69 -1.11
C VAL A 433 -22.92 -7.74 -1.58
N LEU A 434 -22.60 -8.45 -2.67
CA LEU A 434 -23.47 -9.47 -3.25
C LEU A 434 -23.74 -10.62 -2.26
N CYS A 435 -22.73 -11.06 -1.51
CA CYS A 435 -22.89 -12.07 -0.46
C CYS A 435 -23.83 -11.61 0.65
N ARG A 436 -23.68 -10.38 1.13
CA ARG A 436 -24.57 -9.79 2.15
C ARG A 436 -26.02 -9.66 1.69
N SER A 437 -26.22 -9.45 0.37
CA SER A 437 -27.54 -9.42 -0.27
C SER A 437 -28.02 -10.83 -0.69
N SER A 438 -27.33 -11.89 -0.28
CA SER A 438 -27.64 -13.30 -0.62
C SER A 438 -27.66 -13.62 -2.13
N MET A 439 -26.98 -12.81 -2.95
CA MET A 439 -26.89 -12.95 -4.42
C MET A 439 -25.66 -13.79 -4.83
N PHE A 440 -25.56 -15.02 -4.33
CA PHE A 440 -24.37 -15.88 -4.45
C PHE A 440 -24.03 -16.27 -5.90
N SER A 441 -25.02 -16.48 -6.76
CA SER A 441 -24.77 -16.79 -8.19
C SER A 441 -24.11 -15.61 -8.91
N GLN A 442 -24.50 -14.40 -8.62
CA GLN A 442 -23.89 -13.21 -9.21
C GLN A 442 -22.49 -12.96 -8.63
N ALA A 443 -22.32 -13.20 -7.32
CA ALA A 443 -21.00 -13.12 -6.68
C ALA A 443 -20.01 -14.12 -7.31
N TRP A 444 -20.45 -15.32 -7.61
CA TRP A 444 -19.63 -16.33 -8.28
C TRP A 444 -19.28 -15.94 -9.72
N SER A 445 -20.27 -15.49 -10.51
CA SER A 445 -20.02 -14.98 -11.87
C SER A 445 -19.04 -13.80 -11.88
N LEU A 446 -19.04 -12.98 -10.81
CA LEU A 446 -18.09 -11.89 -10.68
C LEU A 446 -16.66 -12.41 -10.38
N ILE A 447 -16.51 -13.49 -9.59
CA ILE A 447 -15.23 -14.16 -9.33
C ILE A 447 -14.68 -14.78 -10.62
N GLU A 448 -15.53 -15.43 -11.43
CA GLU A 448 -15.13 -15.95 -12.74
C GLU A 448 -14.66 -14.82 -13.68
N LYS A 449 -15.38 -13.70 -13.68
CA LYS A 449 -15.02 -12.50 -14.45
C LYS A 449 -13.66 -11.93 -14.06
N MET A 450 -13.27 -11.97 -12.79
CA MET A 450 -11.93 -11.54 -12.35
C MET A 450 -10.81 -12.24 -13.12
N SER A 451 -10.97 -13.55 -13.37
CA SER A 451 -9.96 -14.34 -14.11
C SER A 451 -9.87 -13.92 -15.58
N THR A 452 -11.01 -13.57 -16.21
CA THR A 452 -11.04 -13.10 -17.60
C THR A 452 -10.47 -11.68 -17.76
N ASP A 453 -10.60 -10.84 -16.74
CA ASP A 453 -10.14 -9.45 -16.73
C ASP A 453 -8.66 -9.31 -16.30
N ASN A 454 -7.86 -10.38 -16.36
CA ASN A 454 -6.46 -10.44 -15.92
C ASN A 454 -6.25 -9.99 -14.46
N CYS A 455 -7.25 -10.17 -13.62
CA CYS A 455 -7.25 -9.82 -12.21
C CYS A 455 -7.63 -11.05 -11.37
N PRO A 456 -6.80 -12.12 -11.31
CA PRO A 456 -7.17 -13.39 -10.71
C PRO A 456 -7.58 -13.23 -9.24
N PRO A 457 -8.64 -13.93 -8.80
CA PRO A 457 -9.05 -13.92 -7.40
C PRO A 457 -7.92 -14.45 -6.50
N ASN A 458 -7.83 -13.90 -5.31
CA ASN A 458 -6.85 -14.31 -4.32
C ASN A 458 -7.53 -14.96 -3.10
N THR A 459 -6.74 -15.43 -2.15
CA THR A 459 -7.23 -16.04 -0.91
C THR A 459 -8.21 -15.13 -0.14
N VAL A 460 -8.04 -13.79 -0.22
CA VAL A 460 -8.97 -12.85 0.45
C VAL A 460 -10.35 -12.85 -0.23
N THR A 461 -10.39 -12.93 -1.57
CA THR A 461 -11.64 -13.00 -2.34
C THR A 461 -12.42 -14.27 -1.98
N PHE A 462 -11.74 -15.43 -1.96
CA PHE A 462 -12.36 -16.70 -1.58
C PHE A 462 -12.81 -16.68 -0.11
N ASN A 463 -12.01 -16.17 0.82
CA ASN A 463 -12.40 -16.05 2.22
C ASN A 463 -13.65 -15.18 2.40
N THR A 464 -13.77 -14.09 1.63
CA THR A 464 -14.95 -13.22 1.67
C THR A 464 -16.20 -13.96 1.18
N PHE A 465 -16.07 -14.76 0.13
CA PHE A 465 -17.19 -15.56 -0.40
C PHE A 465 -17.56 -16.71 0.53
N ILE A 466 -16.57 -17.46 1.07
CA ILE A 466 -16.77 -18.51 2.07
C ILE A 466 -17.50 -17.97 3.30
N LYS A 467 -17.02 -16.83 3.82
CA LYS A 467 -17.67 -16.14 4.94
C LYS A 467 -19.14 -15.82 4.65
N GLY A 468 -19.42 -15.26 3.45
CA GLY A 468 -20.79 -14.96 3.02
C GLY A 468 -21.68 -16.19 2.99
N LEU A 469 -21.17 -17.31 2.46
CA LEU A 469 -21.88 -18.60 2.43
C LEU A 469 -22.16 -19.13 3.85
N CYS A 470 -21.15 -19.13 4.73
CA CYS A 470 -21.29 -19.57 6.12
C CYS A 470 -22.30 -18.69 6.90
N CYS A 471 -22.26 -17.36 6.72
CA CYS A 471 -23.20 -16.45 7.38
C CYS A 471 -24.66 -16.64 6.94
N SER A 472 -24.89 -17.18 5.72
CA SER A 472 -26.24 -17.45 5.18
C SER A 472 -26.69 -18.89 5.37
N GLY A 473 -25.98 -19.72 6.16
CA GLY A 473 -26.32 -21.12 6.41
C GLY A 473 -26.06 -22.05 5.23
N ARG A 474 -25.22 -21.65 4.25
CA ARG A 474 -24.84 -22.49 3.09
C ARG A 474 -23.47 -23.15 3.32
N VAL A 475 -23.30 -23.80 4.46
CA VAL A 475 -21.99 -24.31 4.89
C VAL A 475 -21.46 -25.40 3.96
N GLU A 476 -22.34 -26.24 3.38
CA GLU A 476 -21.92 -27.25 2.38
C GLU A 476 -21.26 -26.62 1.14
N CYS A 477 -21.84 -25.54 0.64
CA CYS A 477 -21.23 -24.80 -0.50
C CYS A 477 -19.89 -24.18 -0.10
N ALA A 478 -19.76 -23.71 1.15
CA ALA A 478 -18.52 -23.15 1.67
C ALA A 478 -17.41 -24.22 1.79
N ILE A 479 -17.75 -25.43 2.27
CA ILE A 479 -16.82 -26.57 2.37
C ILE A 479 -16.36 -27.02 0.97
N ASN A 480 -17.31 -27.17 0.03
CA ASN A 480 -16.97 -27.54 -1.33
C ASN A 480 -16.00 -26.54 -1.98
N LEU A 481 -16.23 -25.24 -1.76
CA LEU A 481 -15.34 -24.21 -2.27
C LEU A 481 -13.98 -24.23 -1.56
N PHE A 482 -13.96 -24.44 -0.24
CA PHE A 482 -12.72 -24.60 0.55
C PHE A 482 -11.85 -25.73 -0.03
N CYS A 483 -12.42 -26.90 -0.32
CA CYS A 483 -11.71 -28.02 -0.93
C CYS A 483 -11.21 -27.72 -2.36
N GLN A 484 -11.87 -26.81 -3.08
CA GLN A 484 -11.52 -26.47 -4.47
C GLN A 484 -10.56 -25.28 -4.57
N MET A 485 -10.28 -24.55 -3.50
CA MET A 485 -9.44 -23.32 -3.54
C MET A 485 -8.07 -23.55 -4.18
N GLU A 486 -7.44 -24.71 -3.93
CA GLU A 486 -6.13 -25.06 -4.48
C GLU A 486 -6.16 -25.22 -5.99
N GLN A 487 -7.29 -25.66 -6.57
CA GLN A 487 -7.47 -25.78 -8.03
C GLN A 487 -7.48 -24.40 -8.71
N TYR A 488 -7.87 -23.35 -7.96
CA TYR A 488 -7.82 -21.95 -8.39
C TYR A 488 -6.48 -21.27 -8.07
N GLY A 489 -5.47 -22.04 -7.63
CA GLY A 489 -4.14 -21.52 -7.28
C GLY A 489 -4.08 -20.76 -5.96
N CYS A 490 -5.09 -20.90 -5.11
CA CYS A 490 -5.19 -20.24 -3.82
C CYS A 490 -5.13 -21.24 -2.66
N SER A 491 -4.04 -21.28 -1.92
CA SER A 491 -3.95 -22.15 -0.74
C SER A 491 -4.75 -21.58 0.43
N PRO A 492 -5.58 -22.39 1.12
CA PRO A 492 -6.26 -22.02 2.34
C PRO A 492 -5.27 -21.58 3.42
N ASN A 493 -5.58 -20.50 4.13
CA ASN A 493 -4.81 -20.03 5.27
C ASN A 493 -5.62 -20.13 6.57
N ILE A 494 -5.00 -19.83 7.72
CA ILE A 494 -5.66 -19.90 9.04
C ILE A 494 -7.00 -19.14 9.04
N LYS A 495 -7.10 -18.02 8.31
CA LYS A 495 -8.34 -17.25 8.23
C LYS A 495 -9.42 -18.03 7.45
N THR A 496 -9.06 -18.74 6.38
CA THR A 496 -9.98 -19.60 5.62
C THR A 496 -10.56 -20.69 6.51
N TYR A 497 -9.70 -21.37 7.25
CA TYR A 497 -10.12 -22.40 8.22
C TYR A 497 -11.05 -21.83 9.28
N ASN A 498 -10.74 -20.65 9.84
CA ASN A 498 -11.59 -20.01 10.86
C ASN A 498 -12.98 -19.63 10.34
N GLU A 499 -13.13 -19.18 9.09
CA GLU A 499 -14.44 -18.86 8.51
C GLU A 499 -15.28 -20.14 8.28
N VAL A 500 -14.67 -21.27 7.87
CA VAL A 500 -15.36 -22.56 7.74
C VAL A 500 -15.71 -23.13 9.13
N LEU A 501 -14.78 -23.05 10.09
CA LEU A 501 -15.04 -23.45 11.49
C LEU A 501 -16.23 -22.70 12.08
N ASP A 502 -16.29 -21.37 11.91
CA ASP A 502 -17.41 -20.55 12.39
C ASP A 502 -18.74 -21.01 11.76
N GLY A 503 -18.74 -21.32 10.46
CA GLY A 503 -19.90 -21.85 9.75
C GLY A 503 -20.37 -23.20 10.31
N LEU A 504 -19.45 -24.16 10.44
CA LEU A 504 -19.74 -25.50 10.98
C LEU A 504 -20.29 -25.44 12.42
N LEU A 505 -19.69 -24.61 13.26
CA LEU A 505 -20.10 -24.46 14.65
C LEU A 505 -21.47 -23.79 14.79
N LYS A 506 -21.82 -22.83 13.92
CA LYS A 506 -23.16 -22.22 13.86
C LYS A 506 -24.24 -23.23 13.45
N GLU A 507 -23.92 -24.19 12.60
CA GLU A 507 -24.81 -25.28 12.23
C GLU A 507 -24.77 -26.48 13.19
N ASN A 508 -24.07 -26.36 14.33
CA ASN A 508 -23.92 -27.41 15.32
C ASN A 508 -23.21 -28.68 14.81
N ARG A 509 -22.40 -28.58 13.75
CA ARG A 509 -21.62 -29.68 13.15
C ARG A 509 -20.25 -29.81 13.84
N ILE A 510 -20.28 -30.11 15.14
CA ILE A 510 -19.09 -30.10 15.99
C ILE A 510 -18.05 -31.14 15.61
N LYS A 511 -18.49 -32.35 15.18
CA LYS A 511 -17.54 -33.40 14.80
C LYS A 511 -16.66 -32.95 13.65
N GLU A 512 -17.25 -32.41 12.60
CA GLU A 512 -16.53 -31.92 11.41
C GLU A 512 -15.66 -30.70 11.73
N ALA A 513 -16.12 -29.83 12.63
CA ALA A 513 -15.30 -28.73 13.12
C ALA A 513 -14.03 -29.21 13.84
N LEU A 514 -14.12 -30.28 14.66
CA LEU A 514 -12.97 -30.89 15.32
C LEU A 514 -12.04 -31.60 14.34
N GLU A 515 -12.58 -32.31 13.34
CA GLU A 515 -11.80 -32.90 12.26
C GLU A 515 -11.00 -31.84 11.48
N LEU A 516 -11.61 -30.69 11.19
CA LEU A 516 -10.96 -29.57 10.54
C LEU A 516 -9.84 -28.97 11.39
N VAL A 517 -10.00 -28.90 12.73
CA VAL A 517 -8.93 -28.47 13.65
C VAL A 517 -7.77 -29.46 13.65
N THR A 518 -8.06 -30.78 13.62
CA THR A 518 -7.03 -31.80 13.54
C THR A 518 -6.25 -31.69 12.24
N GLU A 519 -6.93 -31.46 11.11
CA GLU A 519 -6.30 -31.19 9.82
C GLU A 519 -5.38 -29.96 9.85
N MET A 520 -5.80 -28.88 10.54
CA MET A 520 -4.93 -27.69 10.73
C MET A 520 -3.63 -28.04 11.47
N GLU A 521 -3.74 -28.81 12.57
CA GLU A 521 -2.59 -29.24 13.37
C GLU A 521 -1.66 -30.18 12.57
N GLU A 522 -2.21 -31.12 11.80
CA GLU A 522 -1.45 -32.02 10.90
C GLU A 522 -0.71 -31.27 9.79
N LYS A 523 -1.29 -30.19 9.28
CA LYS A 523 -0.63 -29.28 8.31
C LYS A 523 0.39 -28.33 8.93
N GLY A 524 0.64 -28.45 10.25
CA GLY A 524 1.61 -27.63 10.99
C GLY A 524 1.16 -26.16 11.16
N MET A 525 -0.14 -25.89 11.09
CA MET A 525 -0.68 -24.55 11.34
C MET A 525 -0.86 -24.36 12.84
N GLU A 526 -0.15 -23.40 13.44
CA GLU A 526 -0.35 -23.07 14.85
C GLU A 526 -1.71 -22.40 15.06
N LEU A 527 -2.52 -22.93 16.00
CA LEU A 527 -3.79 -22.36 16.36
C LEU A 527 -3.57 -20.99 17.01
N ASN A 528 -4.14 -19.95 16.44
CA ASN A 528 -4.04 -18.60 16.96
C ASN A 528 -5.23 -18.26 17.90
N LEU A 529 -5.16 -17.10 18.56
CA LEU A 529 -6.18 -16.61 19.45
C LEU A 529 -7.59 -16.57 18.80
N VAL A 530 -7.68 -16.19 17.53
CA VAL A 530 -8.95 -16.14 16.79
C VAL A 530 -9.54 -17.55 16.62
N THR A 531 -8.70 -18.54 16.26
CA THR A 531 -9.13 -19.95 16.14
C THR A 531 -9.67 -20.47 17.48
N TYR A 532 -8.93 -20.24 18.57
CA TYR A 532 -9.37 -20.63 19.91
C TYR A 532 -10.71 -19.97 20.28
N ASN A 533 -10.86 -18.66 20.07
CA ASN A 533 -12.09 -17.93 20.38
C ASN A 533 -13.27 -18.40 19.52
N THR A 534 -13.06 -18.74 18.25
CA THR A 534 -14.10 -19.27 17.36
C THR A 534 -14.63 -20.61 17.87
N ILE A 535 -13.73 -21.56 18.16
CA ILE A 535 -14.11 -22.90 18.68
C ILE A 535 -14.74 -22.78 20.08
N PHE A 536 -14.16 -21.95 20.94
CA PHE A 536 -14.65 -21.70 22.29
C PHE A 536 -16.08 -21.15 22.28
N GLY A 537 -16.32 -20.11 21.44
CA GLY A 537 -17.65 -19.54 21.25
C GLY A 537 -18.66 -20.55 20.70
N GLY A 538 -18.25 -21.36 19.73
CA GLY A 538 -19.07 -22.42 19.17
C GLY A 538 -19.49 -23.47 20.24
N PHE A 539 -18.55 -23.95 21.05
CA PHE A 539 -18.86 -24.88 22.13
C PHE A 539 -19.80 -24.29 23.21
N CYS A 540 -19.58 -23.02 23.56
CA CYS A 540 -20.44 -22.31 24.49
C CYS A 540 -21.88 -22.16 23.96
N ASN A 541 -22.05 -21.83 22.70
CA ASN A 541 -23.36 -21.67 22.04
C ASN A 541 -24.14 -22.99 21.97
N VAL A 542 -23.45 -24.11 21.82
CA VAL A 542 -24.04 -25.46 21.77
C VAL A 542 -24.22 -26.07 23.20
N GLY A 543 -23.78 -25.39 24.23
CA GLY A 543 -23.88 -25.88 25.60
C GLY A 543 -22.83 -26.93 26.02
N LYS A 544 -21.79 -27.15 25.18
CA LYS A 544 -20.67 -28.06 25.48
C LYS A 544 -19.58 -27.37 26.29
N PHE A 545 -19.96 -26.97 27.49
CA PHE A 545 -19.11 -26.12 28.32
C PHE A 545 -17.86 -26.81 28.87
N GLU A 546 -17.94 -28.12 29.14
CA GLU A 546 -16.78 -28.91 29.61
C GLU A 546 -15.66 -28.94 28.56
N GLU A 547 -16.04 -29.13 27.30
CA GLU A 547 -15.11 -29.10 26.16
C GLU A 547 -14.52 -27.70 25.94
N ALA A 548 -15.34 -26.65 26.13
CA ALA A 548 -14.90 -25.28 26.08
C ALA A 548 -13.83 -24.98 27.15
N LEU A 549 -14.03 -25.44 28.40
CA LEU A 549 -13.03 -25.27 29.46
C LEU A 549 -11.74 -26.07 29.20
N LYS A 550 -11.84 -27.28 28.64
CA LYS A 550 -10.67 -28.05 28.23
C LYS A 550 -9.86 -27.32 27.15
N LEU A 551 -10.56 -26.71 26.18
CA LEU A 551 -9.94 -25.91 25.13
C LEU A 551 -9.24 -24.66 25.70
N LEU A 552 -9.87 -23.98 26.68
CA LEU A 552 -9.24 -22.86 27.38
C LEU A 552 -7.95 -23.31 28.09
N GLY A 553 -7.98 -24.49 28.74
CA GLY A 553 -6.81 -25.11 29.36
C GLY A 553 -5.69 -25.36 28.32
N LYS A 554 -6.04 -25.93 27.13
CA LYS A 554 -5.09 -26.16 26.01
C LYS A 554 -4.49 -24.83 25.50
N MET A 555 -5.30 -23.78 25.37
CA MET A 555 -4.88 -22.44 24.98
C MET A 555 -3.84 -21.86 25.95
N LEU A 556 -4.09 -21.95 27.26
CA LEU A 556 -3.18 -21.45 28.30
C LEU A 556 -1.87 -22.23 28.36
N VAL A 557 -1.91 -23.57 28.24
CA VAL A 557 -0.72 -24.43 28.17
C VAL A 557 0.10 -24.15 26.92
N GLY A 558 -0.56 -23.85 25.80
CA GLY A 558 0.09 -23.42 24.53
C GLY A 558 0.66 -22.01 24.57
N GLY A 559 0.57 -21.30 25.70
CA GLY A 559 1.12 -19.93 25.84
C GLY A 559 0.29 -18.83 25.18
N VAL A 560 -0.87 -19.15 24.61
CA VAL A 560 -1.79 -18.17 24.01
C VAL A 560 -2.58 -17.48 25.11
N LYS A 561 -2.41 -16.17 25.24
CA LYS A 561 -3.08 -15.39 26.30
C LYS A 561 -4.54 -15.09 25.91
N PRO A 562 -5.53 -15.36 26.79
CA PRO A 562 -6.91 -14.95 26.59
C PRO A 562 -7.05 -13.43 26.44
N ASP A 563 -7.97 -13.02 25.60
CA ASP A 563 -8.32 -11.62 25.37
C ASP A 563 -9.73 -11.28 25.92
N ALA A 564 -10.17 -10.04 25.67
CA ALA A 564 -11.50 -9.58 26.06
C ALA A 564 -12.62 -10.47 25.48
N ILE A 565 -12.47 -10.95 24.24
CA ILE A 565 -13.47 -11.81 23.58
C ILE A 565 -13.57 -13.15 24.31
N THR A 566 -12.43 -13.76 24.69
CA THR A 566 -12.39 -15.01 25.46
C THR A 566 -13.15 -14.85 26.79
N TYR A 567 -12.88 -13.77 27.55
CA TYR A 567 -13.51 -13.52 28.84
C TYR A 567 -15.00 -13.16 28.70
N ASN A 568 -15.38 -12.37 27.71
CA ASN A 568 -16.80 -12.06 27.44
C ASN A 568 -17.59 -13.33 27.11
N THR A 569 -17.03 -14.22 26.29
CA THR A 569 -17.65 -15.50 25.93
C THR A 569 -17.77 -16.42 27.13
N LEU A 570 -16.75 -16.45 28.01
CA LEU A 570 -16.76 -17.24 29.23
C LEU A 570 -17.85 -16.74 30.23
N THR A 571 -17.94 -15.41 30.36
CA THR A 571 -18.97 -14.77 31.18
C THR A 571 -20.39 -15.14 30.69
N TYR A 572 -20.61 -15.00 29.37
CA TYR A 572 -21.84 -15.40 28.70
C TYR A 572 -22.18 -16.87 28.92
N ALA A 573 -21.21 -17.76 28.76
CA ALA A 573 -21.39 -19.20 28.93
C ALA A 573 -21.77 -19.59 30.38
N TYR A 574 -21.15 -18.97 31.40
CA TYR A 574 -21.54 -19.16 32.77
C TYR A 574 -22.97 -18.67 33.05
N CYS A 575 -23.34 -17.52 32.47
CA CYS A 575 -24.71 -17.01 32.61
C CYS A 575 -25.75 -17.96 31.97
N MET A 576 -25.43 -18.48 30.78
CA MET A 576 -26.31 -19.46 30.10
C MET A 576 -26.49 -20.76 30.89
N GLN A 577 -25.47 -21.20 31.65
CA GLN A 577 -25.56 -22.40 32.52
C GLN A 577 -26.23 -22.18 33.86
N GLY A 578 -26.68 -20.98 34.16
CA GLY A 578 -27.25 -20.70 35.46
C GLY A 578 -26.22 -20.45 36.56
N LYS A 579 -24.95 -20.36 36.24
CA LYS A 579 -23.87 -20.15 37.21
C LYS A 579 -23.48 -18.68 37.32
N VAL A 580 -24.49 -17.80 37.46
CA VAL A 580 -24.28 -16.32 37.43
C VAL A 580 -23.34 -15.86 38.54
N LYS A 581 -23.40 -16.46 39.74
CA LYS A 581 -22.48 -16.14 40.84
C LYS A 581 -21.02 -16.39 40.49
N THR A 582 -20.75 -17.44 39.70
CA THR A 582 -19.38 -17.73 39.20
C THR A 582 -18.94 -16.73 38.14
N ALA A 583 -19.87 -16.29 37.28
CA ALA A 583 -19.61 -15.23 36.30
C ALA A 583 -19.23 -13.91 36.98
N ILE A 584 -19.97 -13.53 38.04
CA ILE A 584 -19.67 -12.35 38.86
C ILE A 584 -18.27 -12.44 39.46
N GLN A 585 -17.98 -13.57 40.16
CA GLN A 585 -16.65 -13.77 40.76
C GLN A 585 -15.49 -13.73 39.75
N LEU A 586 -15.71 -14.24 38.57
CA LEU A 586 -14.74 -14.19 37.50
C LEU A 586 -14.44 -12.73 37.06
N LEU A 587 -15.51 -11.98 36.86
CA LEU A 587 -15.42 -10.58 36.40
C LEU A 587 -14.73 -9.71 37.46
N ASP A 588 -15.11 -9.85 38.73
CA ASP A 588 -14.51 -9.12 39.87
C ASP A 588 -13.00 -9.46 40.03
N LYS A 589 -12.62 -10.74 39.92
CA LYS A 589 -11.22 -11.16 40.03
C LYS A 589 -10.36 -10.63 38.90
N LEU A 590 -10.89 -10.59 37.68
CA LEU A 590 -10.17 -10.09 36.51
C LEU A 590 -10.00 -8.57 36.55
N SER A 591 -11.03 -7.84 36.99
CA SER A 591 -11.00 -6.39 37.20
C SER A 591 -10.03 -6.01 38.32
N ALA A 592 -10.09 -6.68 39.46
CA ALA A 592 -9.20 -6.43 40.61
C ALA A 592 -7.74 -6.71 40.32
N GLY A 593 -7.44 -7.65 39.39
CA GLY A 593 -6.09 -7.97 38.94
C GLY A 593 -5.46 -6.98 37.98
N GLY A 594 -6.16 -5.94 37.53
CA GLY A 594 -5.70 -4.93 36.58
C GLY A 594 -5.31 -5.48 35.20
N LYS A 595 -5.64 -6.75 34.92
CA LYS A 595 -5.27 -7.45 33.69
C LYS A 595 -6.29 -7.28 32.57
N TRP A 596 -7.50 -6.90 32.89
CA TRP A 596 -8.61 -6.74 31.98
C TRP A 596 -9.64 -5.77 32.54
N VAL A 597 -10.11 -4.85 31.68
CA VAL A 597 -11.23 -3.98 32.01
C VAL A 597 -12.47 -4.54 31.31
N PRO A 598 -13.55 -4.89 32.04
CA PRO A 598 -14.75 -5.41 31.42
C PRO A 598 -15.35 -4.43 30.43
N GLU A 599 -15.74 -4.93 29.27
CA GLU A 599 -16.40 -4.16 28.21
C GLU A 599 -17.93 -4.27 28.33
N VAL A 600 -18.65 -3.42 27.57
CA VAL A 600 -20.13 -3.43 27.51
C VAL A 600 -20.68 -4.84 27.26
N ALA A 601 -20.02 -5.68 26.46
CA ALA A 601 -20.46 -7.03 26.12
C ALA A 601 -20.47 -7.97 27.35
N ALA A 602 -19.44 -7.87 28.22
CA ALA A 602 -19.39 -8.66 29.47
C ALA A 602 -20.51 -8.29 30.44
N TYR A 603 -20.68 -6.97 30.64
CA TYR A 603 -21.78 -6.48 31.52
C TYR A 603 -23.16 -6.80 30.94
N THR A 604 -23.36 -6.70 29.63
CA THR A 604 -24.64 -7.07 28.98
C THR A 604 -24.98 -8.54 29.23
N SER A 605 -24.00 -9.43 29.05
CA SER A 605 -24.18 -10.88 29.32
C SER A 605 -24.47 -11.18 30.77
N LEU A 606 -23.80 -10.46 31.68
CA LEU A 606 -23.99 -10.59 33.10
C LEU A 606 -25.36 -10.09 33.53
N LEU A 607 -25.76 -8.88 33.11
CA LEU A 607 -27.08 -8.31 33.42
C LEU A 607 -28.21 -9.21 32.90
N TRP A 608 -28.06 -9.76 31.68
CA TRP A 608 -29.01 -10.74 31.15
C TRP A 608 -29.10 -11.99 32.05
N GLY A 609 -27.97 -12.51 32.53
CA GLY A 609 -27.92 -13.66 33.42
C GLY A 609 -28.54 -13.37 34.82
N ILE A 610 -28.23 -12.21 35.41
CA ILE A 610 -28.75 -11.77 36.68
C ILE A 610 -30.27 -11.57 36.61
N CYS A 611 -30.77 -10.87 35.60
CA CYS A 611 -32.20 -10.66 35.40
C CYS A 611 -33.01 -11.98 35.32
N ASN A 612 -32.44 -12.99 34.66
CA ASN A 612 -33.15 -14.25 34.46
C ASN A 612 -33.10 -15.21 35.65
N GLN A 613 -32.15 -15.05 36.59
CA GLN A 613 -31.86 -16.07 37.59
C GLN A 613 -31.84 -15.56 39.04
N ILE A 614 -31.46 -14.32 39.26
CA ILE A 614 -31.29 -13.77 40.60
C ILE A 614 -32.41 -12.77 40.92
N GLY A 615 -32.60 -11.80 40.03
CA GLY A 615 -33.63 -10.78 40.17
C GLY A 615 -33.17 -9.42 39.64
N VAL A 616 -34.14 -8.52 39.47
CA VAL A 616 -33.92 -7.21 38.87
C VAL A 616 -33.19 -6.26 39.81
N GLU A 617 -33.43 -6.37 41.11
CA GLU A 617 -32.79 -5.51 42.13
C GLU A 617 -31.26 -5.64 42.09
N GLU A 618 -30.75 -6.87 41.95
CA GLU A 618 -29.31 -7.11 41.81
C GLU A 618 -28.76 -6.71 40.46
N ALA A 619 -29.58 -6.76 39.40
CA ALA A 619 -29.20 -6.24 38.07
C ALA A 619 -28.99 -4.72 38.07
N VAL A 620 -29.80 -3.97 38.83
CA VAL A 620 -29.64 -2.51 38.99
C VAL A 620 -28.32 -2.17 39.70
N LEU A 621 -27.90 -2.93 40.71
CA LEU A 621 -26.60 -2.71 41.36
C LEU A 621 -25.43 -2.88 40.42
N TYR A 622 -25.47 -3.85 39.49
CA TYR A 622 -24.43 -4.03 38.48
C TYR A 622 -24.51 -3.01 37.36
N LEU A 623 -25.71 -2.50 37.07
CA LEU A 623 -25.88 -1.38 36.15
C LEU A 623 -25.20 -0.12 36.70
N ASP A 624 -25.43 0.21 37.98
CA ASP A 624 -24.78 1.33 38.66
C ASP A 624 -23.25 1.19 38.65
N LYS A 625 -22.75 -0.03 38.89
CA LYS A 625 -21.31 -0.32 38.81
C LYS A 625 -20.76 -0.05 37.41
N MET A 626 -21.46 -0.49 36.36
CA MET A 626 -21.10 -0.26 34.97
C MET A 626 -21.05 1.24 34.63
N LEU A 627 -22.05 2.01 35.07
CA LEU A 627 -22.12 3.46 34.85
C LEU A 627 -21.02 4.20 35.62
N ASN A 628 -20.72 3.81 36.84
CA ASN A 628 -19.64 4.37 37.68
C ASN A 628 -18.25 4.10 37.09
N GLU A 629 -18.07 3.02 36.34
CA GLU A 629 -16.86 2.72 35.57
C GLU A 629 -16.81 3.48 34.24
N GLY A 630 -17.80 4.33 33.92
CA GLY A 630 -17.86 5.15 32.70
C GLY A 630 -18.24 4.36 31.44
N ILE A 631 -18.84 3.21 31.57
CA ILE A 631 -19.24 2.35 30.45
C ILE A 631 -20.67 2.70 30.04
N CYS A 632 -20.82 3.19 28.79
CA CYS A 632 -22.12 3.59 28.25
C CYS A 632 -22.98 2.37 27.87
N LEU A 633 -24.27 2.46 28.14
CA LEU A 633 -25.27 1.47 27.74
C LEU A 633 -25.44 1.44 26.21
N ASN A 634 -25.60 0.25 25.65
CA ASN A 634 -25.97 0.06 24.25
C ASN A 634 -27.37 -0.56 24.11
N ALA A 635 -27.88 -0.66 22.89
CA ALA A 635 -29.20 -1.23 22.63
C ALA A 635 -29.34 -2.68 23.11
N ALA A 636 -28.27 -3.48 23.12
CA ALA A 636 -28.30 -4.86 23.62
C ALA A 636 -28.42 -4.91 25.15
N THR A 637 -27.74 -4.01 25.87
CA THR A 637 -27.83 -3.86 27.31
C THR A 637 -29.23 -3.46 27.71
N TRP A 638 -29.84 -2.48 27.06
CA TRP A 638 -31.23 -2.08 27.26
C TRP A 638 -32.20 -3.23 26.99
N ASN A 639 -32.03 -3.96 25.90
CA ASN A 639 -32.87 -5.11 25.59
C ASN A 639 -32.77 -6.22 26.64
N ALA A 640 -31.56 -6.46 27.20
CA ALA A 640 -31.37 -7.45 28.27
C ALA A 640 -32.12 -7.06 29.56
N LEU A 641 -32.03 -5.78 29.96
CA LEU A 641 -32.72 -5.22 31.12
C LEU A 641 -34.24 -5.23 30.93
N VAL A 642 -34.73 -4.73 29.81
CA VAL A 642 -36.19 -4.66 29.52
C VAL A 642 -36.80 -6.07 29.51
N ARG A 643 -36.17 -7.04 28.84
CA ARG A 643 -36.64 -8.42 28.83
C ARG A 643 -36.61 -9.06 30.25
N GLY A 644 -35.56 -8.78 31.01
CA GLY A 644 -35.45 -9.24 32.39
C GLY A 644 -36.57 -8.69 33.28
N LEU A 645 -36.87 -7.40 33.17
CA LEU A 645 -37.96 -6.73 33.86
C LEU A 645 -39.33 -7.33 33.48
N PHE A 646 -39.60 -7.57 32.22
CA PHE A 646 -40.85 -8.20 31.79
C PHE A 646 -41.00 -9.66 32.30
N ASN A 647 -39.88 -10.40 32.35
CA ASN A 647 -39.92 -11.80 32.84
C ASN A 647 -40.11 -11.90 34.35
N SER A 648 -39.63 -10.93 35.15
CA SER A 648 -39.63 -11.00 36.61
C SER A 648 -40.88 -10.40 37.26
N LEU A 649 -41.54 -9.42 36.65
CA LEU A 649 -42.57 -8.60 37.31
C LEU A 649 -44.01 -8.77 36.77
N GLY A 650 -44.23 -9.56 35.70
CA GLY A 650 -45.55 -9.64 35.07
C GLY A 650 -46.00 -8.27 34.49
N HIS A 651 -47.22 -8.21 33.93
CA HIS A 651 -47.67 -7.07 33.12
C HIS A 651 -47.88 -5.70 33.84
N LEU A 652 -47.71 -5.59 35.18
CA LEU A 652 -48.10 -4.38 35.93
C LEU A 652 -46.95 -3.66 36.68
N GLY A 653 -45.73 -4.23 36.75
CA GLY A 653 -44.65 -3.68 37.59
C GLY A 653 -43.49 -2.88 36.88
N PRO A 654 -43.27 -3.03 35.58
CA PRO A 654 -42.01 -2.54 34.95
C PRO A 654 -41.90 -1.03 34.74
N ILE A 655 -43.03 -0.31 34.74
CA ILE A 655 -43.06 1.09 34.30
C ILE A 655 -42.37 2.01 35.30
N HIS A 656 -42.54 1.82 36.60
CA HIS A 656 -41.90 2.67 37.62
C HIS A 656 -40.38 2.50 37.70
N ILE A 657 -39.85 1.27 37.51
CA ILE A 657 -38.42 1.00 37.54
C ILE A 657 -37.74 1.53 36.27
N LEU A 658 -38.43 1.46 35.12
CA LEU A 658 -37.95 2.09 33.85
C LEU A 658 -37.90 3.61 33.96
N ASP A 659 -38.89 4.24 34.60
CA ASP A 659 -38.90 5.69 34.83
C ASP A 659 -37.77 6.12 35.79
N ASP A 660 -37.48 5.35 36.85
CA ASP A 660 -36.38 5.61 37.78
C ASP A 660 -35.01 5.49 37.08
N ILE A 661 -34.84 4.51 36.19
CA ILE A 661 -33.61 4.34 35.40
C ILE A 661 -33.44 5.47 34.35
N LEU A 662 -34.54 5.88 33.73
CA LEU A 662 -34.54 6.97 32.73
C LEU A 662 -34.33 8.36 33.35
N THR A 663 -34.72 8.53 34.64
CA THR A 663 -34.56 9.81 35.33
C THR A 663 -33.23 9.95 36.07
N SER A 664 -32.54 8.84 36.35
CA SER A 664 -31.23 8.82 37.01
C SER A 664 -30.00 8.86 36.03
N GLY A 665 -30.22 8.77 34.73
CA GLY A 665 -29.16 8.86 33.67
C GLY A 665 -29.32 10.07 32.82
#